data_c2c518034d9a11da4800eb93b00e67cf
#
_entry.id   c2c518034d9a11da4800eb93b00e67cf
#
_cell.length_a   1.000
_cell.length_b   1.000
_cell.length_c   1.000
_cell.angle_alpha   90.00
_cell.angle_beta   90.00
_cell.angle_gamma   90.00
#
_symmetry.space_group_name_H-M   'P 1'
#
loop_
_entity.id
_entity.type
_entity.pdbx_description
1 polymer ?
#
loop_
_entity_poly.entity_id
_entity_poly.type
_entity_poly.pdbx_seq_one_letter_code
_entity_poly.pdbx_strand_id
1 'polypeptide(L)'
;MARRSKSAVEDYPVDIVENIVDIDVSAEMESSFLEYSYSVIYSRALPDARDGLKPVQRRILYMMQQMGLRPDKGHVKSARVTGEVMGKLHPHGDAAIYDAMVRLAQSFAMRLPLVDGHGNFGSLDDGPAAARYTEARMAPAATALTADLDEDVVDFVPNYDNQFMQPGVLPAAFPNLLVNGTTGIAVGMATNMAPHNLREVIAGTRHLIAHPDATLKEVMKFIPGPDLPSGGTIVGLSGIKDAYESGRGTFKTRAKVSIEQVTPRKQGIVVTELPYMVGPEKVIEKIKDGVNAKKLTGISDVVDLTDRKHGLRLVIEIKNGFNPQAVLASLYKHTPLEDSFGINNVALVNGQPQTLGLLDLLRVYIDHRLSVVRRRTEFRLGKHKDRLHLVDGLLIAIVDIDEVIEIIRSSDETAQAREKLMAVFDLTEVQANYILELRLRQLTKYSRIELEAERDKLRQEIAELERILGSDSALRELVSEELAEVAEKYGNDRRTVLKTKDDMQSAIEAVSNGASKAKKSLGLALEIADEPCWVLLTASGILGRTVGKPMREALVDPGKRIKHDVFTSIVPTTARGEIGAVTSTGRMVRLSVMDLVVFDDSSGTPVLTTGVKATEVVALAKGEKLVGLVPLNEVLALATANGVIKRVNPEYPLNQTEWDVIKLKPKDTVIAATVCSSDDNALTLVTQEAKLLTFDAAKVRPQGRAGGGIAGIKLGAQDAVIALGVTAPGSAAEVVTVTNGQDGMASAKVTPLAEYPQKGRATGGVRAHRFLTGESKLALAWVGVGPAKAGTPGGVARSLPTEHGSRDGSGVPLTQAIGVVGPNYAAITEQAKMASDGEKLF
;
A
#
# COMPACT_ATOMS: atom_id res chain seq x y z
N MET A 1 43.65 -38.08 -54.03
CA MET A 1 44.69 -38.71 -53.17
C MET A 1 45.80 -37.70 -52.98
N ALA A 2 45.86 -36.98 -51.85
CA ALA A 2 46.95 -36.11 -51.49
C ALA A 2 47.40 -36.51 -50.07
N ARG A 3 48.62 -36.99 -49.96
CA ARG A 3 49.29 -37.41 -48.73
C ARG A 3 49.53 -36.19 -47.85
N ARG A 4 48.93 -36.16 -46.65
CA ARG A 4 49.32 -35.24 -45.56
C ARG A 4 50.65 -35.73 -44.99
N SER A 5 51.64 -34.87 -45.05
CA SER A 5 52.90 -35.02 -44.34
C SER A 5 52.66 -34.87 -42.83
N LYS A 6 53.10 -35.83 -42.06
CA LYS A 6 53.18 -35.72 -40.59
C LYS A 6 54.35 -34.77 -40.34
N SER A 7 54.05 -33.60 -39.72
CA SER A 7 55.09 -32.81 -39.07
C SER A 7 55.56 -33.55 -37.81
N ALA A 8 56.83 -33.81 -37.73
CA ALA A 8 57.48 -34.32 -36.53
C ALA A 8 57.31 -33.27 -35.43
N VAL A 9 56.66 -33.63 -34.37
CA VAL A 9 56.73 -32.92 -33.11
C VAL A 9 58.13 -33.21 -32.57
N GLU A 10 58.98 -32.21 -32.53
CA GLU A 10 60.24 -32.31 -31.78
C GLU A 10 59.91 -32.45 -30.31
N ASP A 11 60.13 -33.65 -29.75
CA ASP A 11 60.16 -33.88 -28.31
C ASP A 11 61.40 -33.15 -27.74
N TYR A 12 61.17 -32.00 -27.16
CA TYR A 12 62.15 -31.38 -26.25
C TYR A 12 62.07 -32.14 -24.92
N PRO A 13 63.10 -32.84 -24.47
CA PRO A 13 63.15 -33.32 -23.12
C PRO A 13 63.30 -32.12 -22.20
N VAL A 14 62.19 -31.66 -21.67
CA VAL A 14 62.26 -30.74 -20.51
C VAL A 14 62.61 -31.65 -19.33
N ASP A 15 63.87 -31.66 -18.91
CA ASP A 15 64.26 -32.15 -17.59
C ASP A 15 63.59 -31.25 -16.53
N ILE A 16 62.36 -31.57 -16.31
CA ILE A 16 61.63 -31.00 -15.14
C ILE A 16 62.22 -31.70 -13.92
N VAL A 17 63.08 -31.04 -13.22
CA VAL A 17 63.50 -31.47 -11.88
C VAL A 17 62.28 -31.32 -10.97
N GLU A 18 61.53 -32.39 -10.84
CA GLU A 18 60.41 -32.43 -9.88
C GLU A 18 61.00 -32.38 -8.48
N ASN A 19 60.65 -31.37 -7.73
CA ASN A 19 60.89 -31.25 -6.28
C ASN A 19 59.66 -31.71 -5.55
N ILE A 20 59.51 -33.01 -5.33
CA ILE A 20 58.40 -33.61 -4.61
C ILE A 20 58.70 -33.45 -3.09
N VAL A 21 57.89 -32.67 -2.43
CA VAL A 21 57.88 -32.46 -0.98
C VAL A 21 56.67 -33.14 -0.38
N ASP A 22 56.88 -34.05 0.56
CA ASP A 22 55.75 -34.65 1.32
C ASP A 22 55.18 -33.60 2.26
N ILE A 23 53.88 -33.31 2.10
CA ILE A 23 53.14 -32.39 2.98
C ILE A 23 52.04 -33.17 3.69
N ASP A 24 51.92 -33.01 4.98
CA ASP A 24 50.78 -33.58 5.73
C ASP A 24 49.47 -32.92 5.30
N VAL A 25 48.52 -33.79 4.96
CA VAL A 25 47.18 -33.34 4.46
C VAL A 25 46.48 -32.43 5.44
N SER A 26 46.62 -32.68 6.74
CA SER A 26 46.01 -31.83 7.77
C SER A 26 46.64 -30.44 7.80
N ALA A 27 47.98 -30.34 7.71
CA ALA A 27 48.67 -29.05 7.65
C ALA A 27 48.36 -28.24 6.39
N GLU A 28 48.29 -28.91 5.22
CA GLU A 28 47.91 -28.27 3.97
C GLU A 28 46.45 -27.79 4.02
N MET A 29 45.52 -28.63 4.52
CA MET A 29 44.12 -28.26 4.69
C MET A 29 43.93 -27.06 5.61
N GLU A 30 44.65 -27.04 6.76
CA GLU A 30 44.59 -25.89 7.69
C GLU A 30 45.13 -24.62 7.07
N SER A 31 46.26 -24.68 6.38
CA SER A 31 46.89 -23.51 5.72
C SER A 31 45.99 -22.96 4.59
N SER A 32 45.54 -23.84 3.70
CA SER A 32 44.68 -23.46 2.57
C SER A 32 43.32 -22.93 3.05
N PHE A 33 42.72 -23.53 4.11
CA PHE A 33 41.48 -23.06 4.69
C PHE A 33 41.62 -21.70 5.37
N LEU A 34 42.73 -21.44 6.07
CA LEU A 34 43.02 -20.13 6.68
C LEU A 34 43.19 -19.07 5.60
N GLU A 35 43.95 -19.35 4.53
CA GLU A 35 44.15 -18.42 3.40
C GLU A 35 42.85 -18.12 2.70
N TYR A 36 42.04 -19.14 2.40
CA TYR A 36 40.69 -18.98 1.85
C TYR A 36 39.80 -18.16 2.77
N SER A 37 39.77 -18.47 4.06
CA SER A 37 38.97 -17.74 5.05
C SER A 37 39.36 -16.28 5.13
N TYR A 38 40.65 -16.00 5.14
CA TYR A 38 41.19 -14.63 5.09
C TYR A 38 40.71 -13.89 3.83
N SER A 39 40.89 -14.50 2.65
CA SER A 39 40.42 -13.94 1.39
C SER A 39 38.91 -13.63 1.40
N VAL A 40 38.08 -14.56 1.90
CA VAL A 40 36.61 -14.35 1.95
C VAL A 40 36.22 -13.23 2.90
N ILE A 41 36.89 -13.11 4.05
CA ILE A 41 36.60 -12.06 5.04
C ILE A 41 36.99 -10.69 4.50
N TYR A 42 38.23 -10.52 4.04
CA TYR A 42 38.80 -9.22 3.72
C TYR A 42 38.51 -8.73 2.30
N SER A 43 38.37 -9.63 1.34
CA SER A 43 38.27 -9.24 -0.07
C SER A 43 36.97 -9.65 -0.78
N ARG A 44 35.96 -10.19 -0.06
CA ARG A 44 34.72 -10.66 -0.69
C ARG A 44 33.45 -10.30 0.05
N ALA A 45 33.30 -10.77 1.31
CA ALA A 45 31.99 -10.83 1.98
C ALA A 45 31.65 -9.60 2.81
N LEU A 46 32.65 -8.99 3.48
CA LEU A 46 32.40 -7.89 4.39
C LEU A 46 32.61 -6.53 3.71
N PRO A 47 31.79 -5.53 4.05
CA PRO A 47 31.96 -4.15 3.60
C PRO A 47 33.04 -3.44 4.41
N ASP A 48 33.68 -2.43 3.84
CA ASP A 48 34.46 -1.44 4.58
C ASP A 48 33.49 -0.48 5.30
N ALA A 49 33.72 -0.20 6.57
CA ALA A 49 32.84 0.66 7.37
C ALA A 49 32.81 2.11 6.89
N ARG A 50 33.85 2.57 6.18
CA ARG A 50 34.01 3.95 5.70
C ARG A 50 33.10 4.26 4.53
N ASP A 51 33.07 3.41 3.47
CA ASP A 51 32.27 3.62 2.25
C ASP A 51 31.06 2.67 2.12
N GLY A 52 30.96 1.67 3.01
CA GLY A 52 29.86 0.71 3.03
C GLY A 52 29.84 -0.27 1.86
N LEU A 53 30.94 -0.42 1.14
CA LEU A 53 31.00 -1.22 -0.07
C LEU A 53 31.87 -2.47 0.11
N LYS A 54 31.45 -3.55 -0.52
CA LYS A 54 32.29 -4.71 -0.76
C LYS A 54 33.30 -4.40 -1.89
N PRO A 55 34.43 -5.09 -1.95
CA PRO A 55 35.44 -4.84 -3.01
C PRO A 55 34.87 -4.88 -4.43
N VAL A 56 34.02 -5.85 -4.76
CA VAL A 56 33.40 -5.93 -6.11
C VAL A 56 32.50 -4.73 -6.42
N GLN A 57 31.74 -4.24 -5.44
CA GLN A 57 30.85 -3.08 -5.61
C GLN A 57 31.65 -1.80 -5.82
N ARG A 58 32.72 -1.61 -5.02
CA ARG A 58 33.64 -0.48 -5.16
C ARG A 58 34.31 -0.44 -6.54
N ARG A 59 34.77 -1.61 -7.03
CA ARG A 59 35.38 -1.77 -8.34
C ARG A 59 34.40 -1.49 -9.48
N ILE A 60 33.14 -1.89 -9.36
CA ILE A 60 32.09 -1.58 -10.34
C ILE A 60 31.88 -0.07 -10.44
N LEU A 61 31.67 0.63 -9.32
CA LEU A 61 31.42 2.07 -9.32
C LEU A 61 32.64 2.86 -9.80
N TYR A 62 33.84 2.47 -9.38
CA TYR A 62 35.08 3.07 -9.85
C TYR A 62 35.26 2.89 -11.37
N MET A 63 35.07 1.69 -11.90
CA MET A 63 35.16 1.44 -13.33
C MET A 63 34.10 2.21 -14.11
N MET A 64 32.86 2.30 -13.63
CA MET A 64 31.83 3.12 -14.25
C MET A 64 32.22 4.60 -14.31
N GLN A 65 32.88 5.13 -13.27
CA GLN A 65 33.41 6.49 -13.27
C GLN A 65 34.51 6.64 -14.30
N GLN A 66 35.48 5.72 -14.34
CA GLN A 66 36.60 5.74 -15.33
C GLN A 66 36.10 5.65 -16.79
N MET A 67 35.01 4.92 -17.02
CA MET A 67 34.34 4.85 -18.32
C MET A 67 33.48 6.10 -18.63
N GLY A 68 33.39 7.07 -17.73
CA GLY A 68 32.59 8.27 -17.89
C GLY A 68 31.06 8.04 -17.92
N LEU A 69 30.59 6.96 -17.32
CA LEU A 69 29.16 6.57 -17.29
C LEU A 69 28.37 7.36 -16.24
N ARG A 70 28.36 8.68 -16.36
CA ARG A 70 27.64 9.58 -15.46
C ARG A 70 26.15 9.61 -15.75
N PRO A 71 25.31 10.08 -14.81
CA PRO A 71 23.85 10.16 -14.99
C PRO A 71 23.39 11.01 -16.18
N ASP A 72 24.21 11.97 -16.62
CA ASP A 72 23.94 12.83 -17.78
C ASP A 72 24.29 12.17 -19.12
N LYS A 73 24.90 10.99 -19.13
CA LYS A 73 25.33 10.25 -20.33
C LYS A 73 24.35 9.11 -20.65
N GLY A 74 24.48 8.54 -21.84
CA GLY A 74 23.72 7.36 -22.25
C GLY A 74 24.12 6.11 -21.46
N HIS A 75 23.21 5.16 -21.36
CA HIS A 75 23.49 3.82 -20.84
C HIS A 75 24.39 3.04 -21.79
N VAL A 76 25.18 2.12 -21.26
CA VAL A 76 25.95 1.14 -22.02
C VAL A 76 25.54 -0.27 -21.65
N LYS A 77 25.81 -1.24 -22.53
CA LYS A 77 25.54 -2.66 -22.24
C LYS A 77 26.20 -3.08 -20.92
N SER A 78 25.44 -3.73 -20.06
CA SER A 78 25.95 -4.23 -18.78
C SER A 78 27.14 -5.16 -18.93
N ALA A 79 27.15 -5.97 -19.98
CA ALA A 79 28.28 -6.84 -20.35
C ALA A 79 29.60 -6.08 -20.59
N ARG A 80 29.54 -4.83 -21.08
CA ARG A 80 30.74 -3.98 -21.24
C ARG A 80 31.33 -3.60 -19.90
N VAL A 81 30.46 -3.17 -18.95
CA VAL A 81 30.90 -2.82 -17.60
C VAL A 81 31.51 -4.03 -16.89
N THR A 82 30.83 -5.17 -16.93
CA THR A 82 31.34 -6.41 -16.30
C THR A 82 32.65 -6.87 -16.90
N GLY A 83 32.82 -6.77 -18.23
CA GLY A 83 34.06 -7.11 -18.93
C GLY A 83 35.25 -6.22 -18.52
N GLU A 84 35.06 -4.91 -18.44
CA GLU A 84 36.09 -3.96 -17.99
C GLU A 84 36.48 -4.16 -16.52
N VAL A 85 35.50 -4.44 -15.64
CA VAL A 85 35.75 -4.73 -14.22
C VAL A 85 36.52 -6.04 -14.08
N MET A 86 36.10 -7.09 -14.79
CA MET A 86 36.74 -8.41 -14.77
C MET A 86 38.20 -8.35 -15.28
N GLY A 87 38.42 -7.69 -16.40
CA GLY A 87 39.72 -7.63 -17.02
C GLY A 87 40.74 -6.78 -16.27
N LYS A 88 40.31 -5.69 -15.64
CA LYS A 88 41.23 -4.74 -15.03
C LYS A 88 41.32 -4.77 -13.51
N LEU A 89 40.25 -5.12 -12.81
CA LEU A 89 40.16 -4.91 -11.36
C LEU A 89 39.76 -6.15 -10.53
N HIS A 90 38.94 -7.04 -11.09
CA HIS A 90 38.33 -8.11 -10.31
C HIS A 90 38.38 -9.46 -11.07
N PRO A 91 39.40 -10.30 -10.85
CA PRO A 91 39.66 -11.54 -11.60
C PRO A 91 38.74 -12.67 -11.17
N HIS A 92 37.43 -12.50 -11.28
CA HIS A 92 36.39 -13.46 -10.94
C HIS A 92 35.36 -13.57 -12.08
N GLY A 93 34.46 -14.56 -12.01
CA GLY A 93 33.46 -14.79 -13.04
C GLY A 93 32.54 -13.58 -13.31
N ASP A 94 32.26 -13.33 -14.58
CA ASP A 94 31.42 -12.23 -15.07
C ASP A 94 30.00 -12.25 -14.47
N ALA A 95 29.44 -13.44 -14.26
CA ALA A 95 28.13 -13.60 -13.61
C ALA A 95 28.10 -13.00 -12.20
N ALA A 96 29.13 -13.24 -11.39
CA ALA A 96 29.20 -12.70 -10.02
C ALA A 96 29.31 -11.16 -10.01
N ILE A 97 30.06 -10.59 -10.95
CA ILE A 97 30.18 -9.14 -11.13
C ILE A 97 28.85 -8.56 -11.59
N TYR A 98 28.19 -9.22 -12.55
CA TYR A 98 26.89 -8.78 -13.03
C TYR A 98 25.82 -8.83 -11.93
N ASP A 99 25.74 -9.91 -11.15
CA ASP A 99 24.80 -10.03 -10.03
C ASP A 99 25.02 -8.96 -8.97
N ALA A 100 26.28 -8.61 -8.67
CA ALA A 100 26.59 -7.50 -7.78
C ALA A 100 26.11 -6.16 -8.34
N MET A 101 26.33 -5.91 -9.64
CA MET A 101 25.85 -4.69 -10.31
C MET A 101 24.32 -4.62 -10.35
N VAL A 102 23.65 -5.74 -10.63
CA VAL A 102 22.20 -5.82 -10.62
C VAL A 102 21.63 -5.43 -9.27
N ARG A 103 22.19 -5.93 -8.17
CA ARG A 103 21.74 -5.56 -6.81
C ARG A 103 21.88 -4.07 -6.53
N LEU A 104 22.93 -3.42 -7.03
CA LEU A 104 23.12 -1.97 -6.91
C LEU A 104 22.06 -1.15 -7.67
N ALA A 105 21.36 -1.76 -8.65
CA ALA A 105 20.31 -1.11 -9.43
C ALA A 105 18.90 -1.38 -8.92
N GLN A 106 18.71 -2.41 -8.07
CA GLN A 106 17.38 -2.86 -7.64
C GLN A 106 16.80 -1.95 -6.55
N SER A 107 15.73 -1.23 -6.86
CA SER A 107 15.04 -0.32 -5.93
C SER A 107 14.33 -1.03 -4.76
N PHE A 108 14.09 -2.33 -4.86
CA PHE A 108 13.54 -3.16 -3.78
C PHE A 108 14.64 -3.75 -2.87
N ALA A 109 15.91 -3.78 -3.32
CA ALA A 109 17.05 -4.23 -2.54
C ALA A 109 17.82 -3.06 -1.89
N MET A 110 17.97 -1.94 -2.61
CA MET A 110 18.70 -0.76 -2.18
C MET A 110 17.76 0.36 -1.77
N ARG A 111 17.98 0.96 -0.60
CA ARG A 111 17.21 2.13 -0.17
C ARG A 111 17.49 3.36 -1.04
N LEU A 112 18.73 3.46 -1.50
CA LEU A 112 19.21 4.45 -2.44
C LEU A 112 20.07 3.75 -3.51
N PRO A 113 19.51 3.37 -4.67
CA PRO A 113 20.23 2.70 -5.74
C PRO A 113 21.46 3.48 -6.22
N LEU A 114 22.53 2.74 -6.53
CA LEU A 114 23.80 3.31 -6.99
C LEU A 114 24.05 3.08 -8.48
N VAL A 115 23.29 2.20 -9.11
CA VAL A 115 23.31 1.96 -10.55
C VAL A 115 21.94 2.30 -11.13
N ASP A 116 21.93 3.03 -12.24
CA ASP A 116 20.73 3.27 -13.04
C ASP A 116 20.72 2.27 -14.19
N GLY A 117 19.79 1.32 -14.09
CA GLY A 117 19.63 0.21 -15.04
C GLY A 117 18.51 0.43 -16.04
N HIS A 118 18.77 0.12 -17.31
CA HIS A 118 17.75 0.07 -18.36
C HIS A 118 17.56 -1.35 -18.87
N GLY A 119 16.31 -1.83 -18.83
CA GLY A 119 15.94 -3.21 -19.12
C GLY A 119 15.41 -3.96 -17.90
N ASN A 120 15.44 -5.28 -17.96
CA ASN A 120 14.96 -6.14 -16.87
C ASN A 120 16.11 -6.48 -15.90
N PHE A 121 16.12 -5.81 -14.74
CA PHE A 121 17.04 -6.06 -13.63
C PHE A 121 16.44 -7.00 -12.56
N GLY A 122 15.42 -7.78 -12.92
CA GLY A 122 14.76 -8.72 -12.02
C GLY A 122 13.67 -8.11 -11.15
N SER A 123 13.01 -8.97 -10.41
CA SER A 123 12.04 -8.67 -9.36
C SER A 123 12.45 -9.40 -8.07
N LEU A 124 11.57 -9.40 -7.08
CA LEU A 124 11.78 -10.18 -5.85
C LEU A 124 11.65 -11.69 -6.08
N ASP A 125 10.91 -12.10 -7.11
CA ASP A 125 10.63 -13.50 -7.45
C ASP A 125 11.41 -13.98 -8.69
N ASP A 126 11.67 -13.07 -9.66
CA ASP A 126 12.33 -13.41 -10.92
C ASP A 126 13.74 -12.81 -10.99
N GLY A 127 14.67 -13.55 -11.57
CA GLY A 127 16.02 -13.10 -11.85
C GLY A 127 16.08 -12.04 -12.96
N PRO A 128 17.23 -11.34 -13.10
CA PRO A 128 17.44 -10.36 -14.15
C PRO A 128 17.63 -11.03 -15.53
N ALA A 129 17.43 -10.25 -16.59
CA ALA A 129 17.86 -10.66 -17.93
C ALA A 129 19.39 -10.71 -18.02
N ALA A 130 19.93 -11.50 -18.95
CA ALA A 130 21.37 -11.60 -19.14
C ALA A 130 22.03 -10.23 -19.46
N ALA A 131 23.28 -10.05 -19.04
CA ALA A 131 24.04 -8.79 -19.14
C ALA A 131 24.13 -8.19 -20.57
N ARG A 132 23.98 -9.02 -21.60
CA ARG A 132 23.96 -8.58 -23.02
C ARG A 132 22.68 -7.85 -23.40
N TYR A 133 21.58 -8.03 -22.64
CA TYR A 133 20.30 -7.39 -22.93
C TYR A 133 20.06 -6.13 -22.09
N THR A 134 20.66 -6.05 -20.90
CA THR A 134 20.52 -4.90 -20.01
C THR A 134 21.56 -3.84 -20.29
N GLU A 135 21.28 -2.62 -19.88
CA GLU A 135 22.19 -1.48 -19.98
C GLU A 135 22.28 -0.77 -18.62
N ALA A 136 23.41 -0.17 -18.32
CA ALA A 136 23.66 0.45 -17.04
C ALA A 136 24.50 1.73 -17.17
N ARG A 137 24.32 2.61 -16.20
CA ARG A 137 25.16 3.78 -15.90
C ARG A 137 25.12 4.05 -14.39
N MET A 138 25.92 4.98 -13.91
CA MET A 138 25.85 5.39 -12.50
C MET A 138 24.53 6.09 -12.22
N ALA A 139 23.92 5.75 -11.08
CA ALA A 139 22.81 6.53 -10.55
C ALA A 139 23.31 7.87 -9.96
N PRO A 140 22.45 8.90 -9.84
CA PRO A 140 22.87 10.20 -9.29
C PRO A 140 23.56 10.11 -7.92
N ALA A 141 23.11 9.24 -7.03
CA ALA A 141 23.71 9.05 -5.71
C ALA A 141 25.13 8.45 -5.76
N ALA A 142 25.44 7.64 -6.78
CA ALA A 142 26.77 7.04 -6.92
C ALA A 142 27.84 8.09 -7.23
N THR A 143 27.48 9.20 -7.91
CA THR A 143 28.43 10.28 -8.17
C THR A 143 28.91 10.95 -6.89
N ALA A 144 28.07 10.98 -5.84
CA ALA A 144 28.45 11.49 -4.53
C ALA A 144 29.42 10.54 -3.79
N LEU A 145 29.38 9.23 -4.08
CA LEU A 145 30.32 8.27 -3.49
C LEU A 145 31.71 8.34 -4.16
N THR A 146 31.78 8.72 -5.42
CA THR A 146 33.00 8.70 -6.23
C THR A 146 33.54 10.12 -6.55
N ALA A 147 32.99 11.14 -5.89
CA ALA A 147 33.40 12.52 -6.13
C ALA A 147 34.90 12.75 -5.76
N ASP A 148 35.54 13.61 -6.48
CA ASP A 148 36.88 14.15 -6.19
C ASP A 148 38.02 13.09 -6.14
N LEU A 149 37.83 11.88 -6.74
CA LEU A 149 38.83 10.79 -6.72
C LEU A 149 40.19 11.17 -7.39
N ASP A 150 40.18 12.18 -8.22
CA ASP A 150 41.36 12.75 -8.90
C ASP A 150 42.10 13.84 -8.08
N GLU A 151 41.59 14.13 -6.87
CA GLU A 151 42.12 15.14 -5.96
C GLU A 151 42.87 14.56 -4.76
N ASP A 152 43.45 13.39 -4.88
CA ASP A 152 44.24 12.69 -3.86
C ASP A 152 43.52 12.48 -2.51
N VAL A 153 42.21 12.30 -2.56
CA VAL A 153 41.31 12.23 -1.38
C VAL A 153 41.34 10.89 -0.64
N VAL A 154 41.79 9.82 -1.31
CA VAL A 154 41.92 8.46 -0.77
C VAL A 154 43.18 7.77 -1.34
N ASP A 155 43.65 6.74 -0.65
CA ASP A 155 44.78 5.97 -1.09
C ASP A 155 44.38 5.02 -2.23
N PHE A 156 45.26 4.97 -3.24
CA PHE A 156 45.15 4.04 -4.35
C PHE A 156 46.10 2.86 -4.10
N VAL A 157 45.57 1.68 -4.37
CA VAL A 157 46.29 0.39 -4.22
C VAL A 157 46.39 -0.29 -5.58
N PRO A 158 47.43 -1.10 -5.84
CA PRO A 158 47.50 -1.86 -7.07
C PRO A 158 46.39 -2.89 -7.18
N ASN A 159 46.00 -3.23 -8.41
CA ASN A 159 45.13 -4.32 -8.71
C ASN A 159 45.84 -5.68 -8.56
N TYR A 160 45.19 -6.79 -8.96
CA TYR A 160 45.70 -8.16 -8.80
C TYR A 160 46.97 -8.48 -9.58
N ASP A 161 47.25 -7.78 -10.67
CA ASP A 161 48.44 -7.97 -11.52
C ASP A 161 49.44 -6.80 -11.51
N ASN A 162 49.19 -5.81 -10.63
CA ASN A 162 50.00 -4.56 -10.48
C ASN A 162 50.07 -3.67 -11.73
N GLN A 163 49.12 -3.85 -12.69
CA GLN A 163 49.10 -3.02 -13.90
C GLN A 163 48.20 -1.78 -13.75
N PHE A 164 47.23 -1.81 -12.87
CA PHE A 164 46.30 -0.71 -12.66
C PHE A 164 46.21 -0.35 -11.19
N MET A 165 46.05 0.94 -10.92
CA MET A 165 45.72 1.44 -9.58
C MET A 165 44.22 1.57 -9.39
N GLN A 166 43.73 1.24 -8.20
CA GLN A 166 42.33 1.34 -7.83
C GLN A 166 42.21 1.95 -6.43
N PRO A 167 41.09 2.66 -6.12
CA PRO A 167 40.94 3.21 -4.78
C PRO A 167 40.73 2.08 -3.74
N GLY A 168 41.46 2.16 -2.64
CA GLY A 168 41.30 1.27 -1.50
C GLY A 168 39.95 1.43 -0.83
N VAL A 169 39.40 2.66 -0.87
CA VAL A 169 38.07 3.06 -0.34
C VAL A 169 37.57 4.22 -1.19
N LEU A 170 36.24 4.40 -1.30
CA LEU A 170 35.69 5.58 -1.98
C LEU A 170 35.54 6.76 -1.01
N PRO A 171 35.54 8.01 -1.53
CA PRO A 171 35.37 9.23 -0.72
C PRO A 171 34.07 9.31 0.06
N ALA A 172 32.98 8.71 -0.45
CA ALA A 172 31.69 8.52 0.20
C ALA A 172 31.12 9.79 0.85
N ALA A 173 30.51 10.67 0.05
CA ALA A 173 29.90 11.91 0.56
C ALA A 173 28.68 11.71 1.45
N PHE A 174 28.23 10.48 1.66
CA PHE A 174 27.19 10.12 2.63
C PHE A 174 27.48 8.74 3.25
N PRO A 175 26.95 8.42 4.45
CA PRO A 175 27.21 7.15 5.13
C PRO A 175 26.44 5.99 4.49
N ASN A 176 26.94 5.52 3.35
CA ASN A 176 26.30 4.53 2.50
C ASN A 176 26.05 3.20 3.21
N LEU A 177 26.91 2.78 4.14
CA LEU A 177 26.74 1.55 4.91
C LEU A 177 25.42 1.53 5.69
N LEU A 178 25.09 2.64 6.35
CA LEU A 178 23.84 2.79 7.09
C LEU A 178 22.64 3.01 6.15
N VAL A 179 22.83 3.82 5.09
CA VAL A 179 21.73 4.14 4.17
C VAL A 179 21.24 2.92 3.41
N ASN A 180 22.14 2.15 2.82
CA ASN A 180 21.77 0.99 1.99
C ASN A 180 21.83 -0.35 2.73
N GLY A 181 22.51 -0.40 3.87
CA GLY A 181 22.79 -1.66 4.53
C GLY A 181 23.66 -2.59 3.69
N THR A 182 23.83 -3.81 4.16
CA THR A 182 24.55 -4.86 3.44
C THR A 182 24.23 -6.23 4.01
N THR A 183 24.37 -7.28 3.21
CA THR A 183 24.32 -8.67 3.69
C THR A 183 25.52 -9.41 3.13
N GLY A 184 26.16 -10.27 3.94
CA GLY A 184 27.31 -11.05 3.50
C GLY A 184 27.58 -12.22 4.42
N ILE A 185 28.00 -13.35 3.83
CA ILE A 185 28.35 -14.58 4.56
C ILE A 185 29.82 -14.83 4.34
N ALA A 186 30.61 -14.70 5.40
CA ALA A 186 32.03 -15.02 5.41
C ALA A 186 32.26 -16.36 6.15
N VAL A 187 33.52 -16.75 6.28
CA VAL A 187 33.88 -17.92 7.07
C VAL A 187 33.89 -17.54 8.56
N GLY A 188 33.11 -18.24 9.36
CA GLY A 188 33.01 -18.00 10.80
C GLY A 188 32.22 -16.75 11.21
N MET A 189 31.77 -15.90 10.28
CA MET A 189 30.99 -14.69 10.57
C MET A 189 30.09 -14.29 9.41
N ALA A 190 29.07 -13.51 9.71
CA ALA A 190 28.18 -12.95 8.70
C ALA A 190 27.85 -11.51 9.06
N THR A 191 27.54 -10.71 8.06
CA THR A 191 26.98 -9.36 8.24
C THR A 191 25.58 -9.29 7.68
N ASN A 192 24.69 -8.58 8.38
CA ASN A 192 23.33 -8.31 7.94
C ASN A 192 22.88 -6.96 8.51
N MET A 193 23.03 -5.90 7.74
CA MET A 193 22.73 -4.55 8.16
C MET A 193 21.46 -4.05 7.48
N ALA A 194 20.54 -3.53 8.26
CA ALA A 194 19.31 -2.96 7.76
C ALA A 194 19.55 -1.58 7.12
N PRO A 195 18.89 -1.24 6.01
CA PRO A 195 18.95 0.08 5.41
C PRO A 195 18.19 1.14 6.22
N HIS A 196 18.59 2.42 6.07
CA HIS A 196 18.03 3.56 6.78
C HIS A 196 17.71 4.72 5.85
N ASN A 197 16.92 5.68 6.33
CA ASN A 197 16.60 6.88 5.59
C ASN A 197 17.80 7.83 5.51
N LEU A 198 18.14 8.31 4.30
CA LEU A 198 19.29 9.18 4.06
C LEU A 198 19.20 10.49 4.88
N ARG A 199 18.03 11.15 4.90
CA ARG A 199 17.85 12.41 5.64
C ARG A 199 18.05 12.22 7.13
N GLU A 200 17.51 11.13 7.68
CA GLU A 200 17.63 10.80 9.09
C GLU A 200 19.08 10.47 9.49
N VAL A 201 19.75 9.63 8.68
CA VAL A 201 21.15 9.28 8.93
C VAL A 201 22.05 10.52 8.86
N ILE A 202 21.87 11.37 7.85
CA ILE A 202 22.64 12.61 7.74
C ILE A 202 22.33 13.56 8.91
N ALA A 203 21.07 13.70 9.31
CA ALA A 203 20.71 14.52 10.47
C ALA A 203 21.38 14.03 11.76
N GLY A 204 21.38 12.71 11.99
CA GLY A 204 22.09 12.10 13.13
C GLY A 204 23.61 12.27 13.03
N THR A 205 24.20 12.13 11.83
CA THR A 205 25.64 12.35 11.58
C THR A 205 26.03 13.80 11.87
N ARG A 206 25.29 14.76 11.36
CA ARG A 206 25.53 16.20 11.60
C ARG A 206 25.39 16.57 13.08
N HIS A 207 24.42 15.96 13.78
CA HIS A 207 24.30 16.15 15.22
C HIS A 207 25.55 15.62 15.94
N LEU A 208 26.07 14.47 15.58
CA LEU A 208 27.29 13.89 16.18
C LEU A 208 28.56 14.69 15.81
N ILE A 209 28.63 15.30 14.61
CA ILE A 209 29.72 16.21 14.24
C ILE A 209 29.71 17.46 15.14
N ALA A 210 28.54 18.04 15.41
CA ALA A 210 28.39 19.21 16.26
C ALA A 210 28.56 18.88 17.75
N HIS A 211 28.23 17.66 18.17
CA HIS A 211 28.26 17.19 19.55
C HIS A 211 28.96 15.82 19.61
N PRO A 212 30.31 15.76 19.60
CA PRO A 212 31.06 14.51 19.56
C PRO A 212 30.77 13.54 20.71
N ASP A 213 30.36 14.07 21.86
CA ASP A 213 30.03 13.31 23.08
C ASP A 213 28.53 12.93 23.15
N ALA A 214 27.74 13.16 22.08
CA ALA A 214 26.33 12.85 22.06
C ALA A 214 26.08 11.36 22.36
N THR A 215 25.09 11.12 23.19
CA THR A 215 24.66 9.78 23.58
C THR A 215 23.85 9.09 22.48
N LEU A 216 23.81 7.76 22.51
CA LEU A 216 22.97 6.98 21.58
C LEU A 216 21.50 7.45 21.61
N LYS A 217 20.96 7.77 22.78
CA LYS A 217 19.58 8.21 22.94
C LYS A 217 19.31 9.56 22.23
N GLU A 218 20.29 10.44 22.16
CA GLU A 218 20.20 11.71 21.45
C GLU A 218 20.23 11.49 19.95
N VAL A 219 21.14 10.68 19.44
CA VAL A 219 21.25 10.33 18.02
C VAL A 219 20.00 9.57 17.53
N MET A 220 19.42 8.71 18.36
CA MET A 220 18.18 7.99 18.04
C MET A 220 16.94 8.89 17.87
N LYS A 221 16.98 10.14 18.30
CA LYS A 221 15.92 11.11 17.97
C LYS A 221 15.90 11.46 16.49
N PHE A 222 17.05 11.40 15.82
CA PHE A 222 17.21 11.63 14.39
C PHE A 222 17.13 10.34 13.58
N ILE A 223 17.66 9.22 14.12
CA ILE A 223 17.67 7.90 13.47
C ILE A 223 16.83 6.92 14.32
N PRO A 224 15.49 7.01 14.26
CA PRO A 224 14.61 6.23 15.14
C PRO A 224 14.59 4.73 14.82
N GLY A 225 15.02 4.33 13.64
CA GLY A 225 15.04 2.94 13.19
C GLY A 225 15.30 2.76 11.70
N PRO A 226 15.45 1.52 11.24
CA PRO A 226 15.59 1.19 9.82
C PRO A 226 14.47 1.75 8.95
N ASP A 227 14.79 1.99 7.68
CA ASP A 227 13.84 2.43 6.65
C ASP A 227 14.00 1.56 5.41
N LEU A 228 13.11 0.59 5.28
CA LEU A 228 13.23 -0.49 4.31
C LEU A 228 12.76 -0.04 2.92
N PRO A 229 13.41 -0.48 1.83
CA PRO A 229 13.01 -0.15 0.46
C PRO A 229 11.57 -0.48 0.12
N SER A 230 11.05 -1.59 0.61
CA SER A 230 9.67 -2.05 0.41
C SER A 230 8.63 -1.37 1.30
N GLY A 231 9.04 -0.49 2.24
CA GLY A 231 8.12 0.09 3.22
C GLY A 231 7.73 -0.89 4.33
N GLY A 232 6.43 -1.14 4.49
CA GLY A 232 5.91 -2.01 5.53
C GLY A 232 5.91 -1.39 6.92
N THR A 233 5.69 -2.22 7.94
CA THR A 233 5.63 -1.77 9.34
C THR A 233 6.62 -2.57 10.20
N ILE A 234 7.49 -1.89 10.92
CA ILE A 234 8.33 -2.50 11.95
C ILE A 234 7.56 -2.53 13.27
N VAL A 235 7.55 -3.70 13.92
CA VAL A 235 6.82 -3.96 15.17
C VAL A 235 7.77 -4.28 16.31
N GLY A 236 7.78 -3.42 17.32
CA GLY A 236 8.64 -3.56 18.48
C GLY A 236 10.04 -2.98 18.24
N LEU A 237 10.37 -1.92 18.98
CA LEU A 237 11.60 -1.12 18.77
C LEU A 237 12.75 -1.56 19.69
N SER A 238 12.53 -2.48 20.63
CA SER A 238 13.57 -2.91 21.58
C SER A 238 14.79 -3.54 20.88
N GLY A 239 14.55 -4.46 19.94
CA GLY A 239 15.64 -5.09 19.23
C GLY A 239 16.43 -4.16 18.29
N ILE A 240 15.82 -3.03 17.87
CA ILE A 240 16.55 -1.97 17.14
C ILE A 240 17.48 -1.25 18.10
N LYS A 241 17.01 -0.93 19.32
CA LYS A 241 17.85 -0.31 20.35
C LYS A 241 19.03 -1.21 20.71
N ASP A 242 18.79 -2.50 20.92
CA ASP A 242 19.84 -3.49 21.19
C ASP A 242 20.89 -3.52 20.05
N ALA A 243 20.42 -3.49 18.79
CA ALA A 243 21.30 -3.46 17.62
C ALA A 243 22.10 -2.16 17.52
N TYR A 244 21.52 -1.02 17.90
CA TYR A 244 22.22 0.25 17.90
C TYR A 244 23.25 0.38 19.03
N GLU A 245 23.02 -0.30 20.16
CA GLU A 245 23.98 -0.37 21.26
C GLU A 245 25.13 -1.35 20.99
N SER A 246 24.80 -2.58 20.59
CA SER A 246 25.76 -3.70 20.54
C SER A 246 26.12 -4.17 19.12
N GLY A 247 25.48 -3.64 18.08
CA GLY A 247 25.61 -4.14 16.72
C GLY A 247 24.79 -5.40 16.43
N ARG A 248 24.04 -5.94 17.41
CA ARG A 248 23.20 -7.15 17.25
C ARG A 248 21.82 -6.96 17.81
N GLY A 249 20.82 -7.38 17.05
CA GLY A 249 19.41 -7.28 17.48
C GLY A 249 18.48 -7.91 16.48
N THR A 250 17.19 -8.01 16.83
CA THR A 250 16.17 -8.57 15.93
C THR A 250 14.91 -7.75 16.02
N PHE A 251 14.33 -7.40 14.88
CA PHE A 251 13.02 -6.77 14.80
C PHE A 251 12.10 -7.53 13.84
N LYS A 252 10.80 -7.31 13.98
CA LYS A 252 9.79 -7.89 13.09
C LYS A 252 9.28 -6.86 12.10
N THR A 253 9.12 -7.28 10.86
CA THR A 253 8.49 -6.50 9.79
C THR A 253 7.16 -7.12 9.42
N ARG A 254 6.14 -6.31 9.23
CA ARG A 254 4.82 -6.72 8.76
C ARG A 254 4.48 -6.02 7.45
N ALA A 255 3.81 -6.78 6.60
CA ALA A 255 3.15 -6.26 5.42
C ALA A 255 2.17 -5.15 5.79
N LYS A 256 2.02 -4.16 4.92
CA LYS A 256 0.95 -3.17 5.01
C LYS A 256 -0.28 -3.72 4.34
N VAL A 257 -1.36 -3.81 5.10
CA VAL A 257 -2.61 -4.43 4.67
C VAL A 257 -3.80 -3.54 4.96
N SER A 258 -4.84 -3.65 4.13
CA SER A 258 -6.18 -3.10 4.36
C SER A 258 -7.21 -4.21 4.21
N ILE A 259 -8.34 -4.10 4.92
CA ILE A 259 -9.49 -4.98 4.72
C ILE A 259 -10.49 -4.22 3.88
N GLU A 260 -10.77 -4.72 2.68
CA GLU A 260 -11.61 -4.07 1.69
C GLU A 260 -12.74 -4.99 1.23
N GLN A 261 -13.83 -4.39 0.74
CA GLN A 261 -14.85 -5.13 0.01
C GLN A 261 -14.35 -5.37 -1.43
N VAL A 262 -13.91 -6.58 -1.71
CA VAL A 262 -13.31 -6.95 -3.00
C VAL A 262 -14.37 -7.23 -4.06
N THR A 263 -15.48 -7.83 -3.64
CA THR A 263 -16.68 -8.03 -4.46
C THR A 263 -17.91 -7.64 -3.66
N PRO A 264 -19.08 -7.44 -4.27
CA PRO A 264 -20.31 -7.14 -3.52
C PRO A 264 -20.67 -8.16 -2.42
N ARG A 265 -20.06 -9.36 -2.47
CA ARG A 265 -20.35 -10.46 -1.56
C ARG A 265 -19.15 -10.94 -0.73
N LYS A 266 -17.93 -10.42 -0.97
CA LYS A 266 -16.72 -10.91 -0.31
C LYS A 266 -15.85 -9.79 0.17
N GLN A 267 -15.38 -9.91 1.40
CA GLN A 267 -14.27 -9.13 1.94
C GLN A 267 -12.94 -9.78 1.58
N GLY A 268 -11.91 -8.98 1.46
CA GLY A 268 -10.54 -9.44 1.22
C GLY A 268 -9.54 -8.64 2.02
N ILE A 269 -8.39 -9.26 2.25
CA ILE A 269 -7.20 -8.62 2.78
C ILE A 269 -6.36 -8.20 1.58
N VAL A 270 -6.19 -6.89 1.40
CA VAL A 270 -5.40 -6.31 0.32
C VAL A 270 -4.03 -5.94 0.88
N VAL A 271 -2.98 -6.53 0.30
CA VAL A 271 -1.58 -6.27 0.67
C VAL A 271 -0.99 -5.30 -0.33
N THR A 272 -0.46 -4.18 0.15
CA THR A 272 0.14 -3.12 -0.68
C THR A 272 1.65 -2.98 -0.48
N GLU A 273 2.19 -3.46 0.65
CA GLU A 273 3.63 -3.49 0.90
C GLU A 273 3.97 -4.82 1.61
N LEU A 274 5.07 -5.45 1.22
CA LEU A 274 5.57 -6.70 1.81
C LEU A 274 6.79 -6.44 2.69
N PRO A 275 7.11 -7.35 3.62
CA PRO A 275 8.38 -7.33 4.34
C PRO A 275 9.58 -7.29 3.39
N TYR A 276 10.68 -6.72 3.86
CA TYR A 276 11.89 -6.52 3.07
C TYR A 276 12.41 -7.83 2.49
N MET A 277 12.70 -7.84 1.19
CA MET A 277 13.17 -9.01 0.42
C MET A 277 12.20 -10.20 0.37
N VAL A 278 10.91 -9.95 0.58
CA VAL A 278 9.86 -10.95 0.41
C VAL A 278 9.08 -10.66 -0.87
N GLY A 279 9.05 -11.63 -1.79
CA GLY A 279 8.28 -11.55 -3.04
C GLY A 279 6.83 -12.00 -2.88
N PRO A 280 5.90 -11.50 -3.73
CA PRO A 280 4.49 -11.90 -3.70
C PRO A 280 4.29 -13.39 -3.99
N GLU A 281 5.04 -14.00 -4.91
CA GLU A 281 4.91 -15.43 -5.22
C GLU A 281 5.26 -16.32 -4.03
N LYS A 282 6.29 -15.97 -3.28
CA LYS A 282 6.66 -16.68 -2.04
C LYS A 282 5.55 -16.62 -0.99
N VAL A 283 4.83 -15.49 -0.90
CA VAL A 283 3.66 -15.36 -0.02
C VAL A 283 2.52 -16.24 -0.49
N ILE A 284 2.21 -16.22 -1.78
CA ILE A 284 1.16 -17.04 -2.40
C ILE A 284 1.45 -18.53 -2.16
N GLU A 285 2.69 -18.98 -2.42
CA GLU A 285 3.12 -20.36 -2.18
C GLU A 285 2.91 -20.77 -0.72
N LYS A 286 3.33 -19.93 0.24
CA LYS A 286 3.19 -20.23 1.67
C LYS A 286 1.73 -20.22 2.14
N ILE A 287 0.88 -19.37 1.55
CA ILE A 287 -0.57 -19.43 1.79
C ILE A 287 -1.13 -20.77 1.27
N LYS A 288 -0.80 -21.17 0.06
CA LYS A 288 -1.22 -22.44 -0.54
C LYS A 288 -0.79 -23.63 0.33
N ASP A 289 0.48 -23.65 0.75
CA ASP A 289 1.01 -24.70 1.63
C ASP A 289 0.25 -24.72 2.97
N GLY A 290 -0.02 -23.55 3.56
CA GLY A 290 -0.75 -23.43 4.81
C GLY A 290 -2.20 -23.88 4.72
N VAL A 291 -2.87 -23.60 3.59
CA VAL A 291 -4.25 -24.08 3.33
C VAL A 291 -4.27 -25.59 3.12
N ASN A 292 -3.36 -26.14 2.33
CA ASN A 292 -3.25 -27.59 2.10
C ASN A 292 -2.94 -28.36 3.39
N ALA A 293 -2.07 -27.80 4.23
CA ALA A 293 -1.73 -28.36 5.54
C ALA A 293 -2.81 -28.10 6.63
N LYS A 294 -3.94 -27.47 6.27
CA LYS A 294 -5.03 -27.07 7.17
C LYS A 294 -4.61 -26.17 8.34
N LYS A 295 -3.46 -25.48 8.21
CA LYS A 295 -2.97 -24.47 9.16
C LYS A 295 -3.61 -23.10 8.94
N LEU A 296 -4.00 -22.82 7.70
CA LEU A 296 -4.75 -21.62 7.31
C LEU A 296 -6.14 -22.04 6.83
N THR A 297 -7.16 -21.40 7.37
CA THR A 297 -8.57 -21.59 7.02
C THR A 297 -9.20 -20.23 6.74
N GLY A 298 -10.35 -20.22 6.07
CA GLY A 298 -11.08 -18.98 5.80
C GLY A 298 -10.62 -18.23 4.54
N ILE A 299 -9.69 -18.75 3.76
CA ILE A 299 -9.22 -18.16 2.49
C ILE A 299 -9.96 -18.84 1.33
N SER A 300 -10.57 -18.05 0.43
CA SER A 300 -11.25 -18.57 -0.77
C SER A 300 -10.34 -18.54 -1.98
N ASP A 301 -9.57 -17.46 -2.16
CA ASP A 301 -8.66 -17.29 -3.30
C ASP A 301 -7.55 -16.28 -2.96
N VAL A 302 -6.49 -16.28 -3.76
CA VAL A 302 -5.40 -15.30 -3.67
C VAL A 302 -5.08 -14.84 -5.09
N VAL A 303 -5.25 -13.55 -5.34
CA VAL A 303 -5.08 -12.96 -6.68
C VAL A 303 -4.03 -11.85 -6.61
N ASP A 304 -3.03 -11.93 -7.49
CA ASP A 304 -2.06 -10.85 -7.68
C ASP A 304 -2.58 -9.89 -8.76
N LEU A 305 -2.85 -8.66 -8.34
CA LEU A 305 -3.28 -7.54 -9.18
C LEU A 305 -2.19 -6.46 -9.29
N THR A 306 -0.94 -6.83 -9.04
CA THR A 306 0.21 -5.92 -9.12
C THR A 306 0.37 -5.37 -10.53
N ASP A 307 0.45 -4.06 -10.66
CA ASP A 307 0.71 -3.38 -11.91
C ASP A 307 1.73 -2.22 -11.76
N ARG A 308 2.23 -1.69 -12.87
CA ARG A 308 3.20 -0.58 -12.85
C ARG A 308 2.62 0.76 -12.38
N LYS A 309 1.30 0.93 -12.45
CA LYS A 309 0.63 2.19 -12.12
C LYS A 309 0.29 2.26 -10.62
N HIS A 310 -0.18 1.14 -10.05
CA HIS A 310 -0.67 1.09 -8.68
C HIS A 310 0.30 0.40 -7.71
N GLY A 311 1.38 -0.21 -8.23
CA GLY A 311 2.35 -0.96 -7.43
C GLY A 311 1.82 -2.33 -6.99
N LEU A 312 2.37 -2.85 -5.90
CA LEU A 312 1.98 -4.14 -5.33
C LEU A 312 0.51 -4.11 -4.86
N ARG A 313 -0.28 -5.06 -5.34
CA ARG A 313 -1.66 -5.28 -4.92
C ARG A 313 -1.98 -6.78 -4.92
N LEU A 314 -1.68 -7.45 -3.81
CA LEU A 314 -2.02 -8.84 -3.58
C LEU A 314 -3.34 -8.91 -2.80
N VAL A 315 -4.37 -9.53 -3.38
CA VAL A 315 -5.71 -9.65 -2.80
C VAL A 315 -5.92 -11.07 -2.29
N ILE A 316 -6.14 -11.21 -0.98
CA ILE A 316 -6.45 -12.49 -0.33
C ILE A 316 -7.94 -12.46 0.00
N GLU A 317 -8.74 -13.17 -0.79
CA GLU A 317 -10.19 -13.24 -0.61
C GLU A 317 -10.55 -14.13 0.58
N ILE A 318 -11.46 -13.64 1.43
CA ILE A 318 -11.92 -14.34 2.60
C ILE A 318 -13.22 -15.09 2.30
N LYS A 319 -13.33 -16.33 2.78
CA LYS A 319 -14.56 -17.12 2.72
C LYS A 319 -15.62 -16.44 3.57
N ASN A 320 -16.85 -16.44 3.08
CA ASN A 320 -18.00 -15.94 3.84
C ASN A 320 -18.10 -16.67 5.19
N GLY A 321 -18.42 -15.92 6.24
CA GLY A 321 -18.49 -16.45 7.60
C GLY A 321 -17.19 -16.46 8.40
N PHE A 322 -16.06 -16.06 7.80
CA PHE A 322 -14.79 -15.91 8.51
C PHE A 322 -14.49 -14.46 8.85
N ASN A 323 -13.89 -14.25 10.01
CA ASN A 323 -13.46 -12.94 10.45
C ASN A 323 -12.12 -12.57 9.75
N PRO A 324 -12.07 -11.52 8.92
CA PRO A 324 -10.85 -11.14 8.20
C PRO A 324 -9.65 -10.83 9.11
N GLN A 325 -9.90 -10.24 10.30
CA GLN A 325 -8.81 -9.93 11.25
C GLN A 325 -8.23 -11.19 11.88
N ALA A 326 -9.06 -12.20 12.18
CA ALA A 326 -8.58 -13.47 12.70
C ALA A 326 -7.79 -14.26 11.63
N VAL A 327 -8.25 -14.21 10.37
CA VAL A 327 -7.50 -14.78 9.23
C VAL A 327 -6.18 -14.05 9.05
N LEU A 328 -6.15 -12.71 9.13
CA LEU A 328 -4.93 -11.91 9.06
C LEU A 328 -3.94 -12.27 10.18
N ALA A 329 -4.40 -12.44 11.40
CA ALA A 329 -3.55 -12.88 12.51
C ALA A 329 -2.94 -14.27 12.25
N SER A 330 -3.70 -15.18 11.65
CA SER A 330 -3.20 -16.50 11.23
C SER A 330 -2.20 -16.40 10.08
N LEU A 331 -2.43 -15.50 9.13
CA LEU A 331 -1.51 -15.23 8.02
C LEU A 331 -0.16 -14.70 8.52
N TYR A 332 -0.14 -13.74 9.46
CA TYR A 332 1.09 -13.26 10.09
C TYR A 332 1.88 -14.36 10.81
N LYS A 333 1.19 -15.33 11.39
CA LYS A 333 1.83 -16.44 12.09
C LYS A 333 2.43 -17.50 11.17
N HIS A 334 1.84 -17.73 10.00
CA HIS A 334 2.14 -18.88 9.16
C HIS A 334 2.70 -18.54 7.77
N THR A 335 2.83 -17.26 7.45
CA THR A 335 3.33 -16.79 6.15
C THR A 335 4.34 -15.67 6.30
N PRO A 336 5.13 -15.35 5.27
CA PRO A 336 6.07 -14.23 5.28
C PRO A 336 5.42 -12.83 5.25
N LEU A 337 4.12 -12.70 5.46
CA LEU A 337 3.48 -11.41 5.72
C LEU A 337 3.94 -10.76 7.02
N GLU A 338 4.47 -11.55 7.96
CA GLU A 338 5.32 -11.10 9.06
C GLU A 338 6.64 -11.86 8.96
N ASP A 339 7.76 -11.17 8.94
CA ASP A 339 9.09 -11.76 8.91
C ASP A 339 10.00 -11.09 9.92
N SER A 340 11.04 -11.79 10.36
CA SER A 340 11.99 -11.32 11.34
C SER A 340 13.30 -10.96 10.66
N PHE A 341 13.82 -9.75 10.91
CA PHE A 341 15.11 -9.30 10.45
C PHE A 341 16.11 -9.32 11.61
N GLY A 342 17.13 -10.17 11.49
CA GLY A 342 18.23 -10.24 12.46
C GLY A 342 19.35 -9.30 12.05
N ILE A 343 19.58 -8.25 12.82
CA ILE A 343 20.70 -7.32 12.61
C ILE A 343 21.98 -7.96 13.16
N ASN A 344 23.06 -7.89 12.37
CA ASN A 344 24.44 -8.20 12.77
C ASN A 344 25.38 -7.25 12.02
N ASN A 345 25.77 -6.17 12.67
CA ASN A 345 26.54 -5.08 12.08
C ASN A 345 28.04 -5.39 12.09
N VAL A 346 28.48 -6.30 11.25
CA VAL A 346 29.91 -6.63 11.09
C VAL A 346 30.48 -5.93 9.85
N ALA A 347 31.49 -5.12 10.04
CA ALA A 347 32.20 -4.42 8.95
C ALA A 347 33.71 -4.40 9.19
N LEU A 348 34.46 -4.08 8.15
CA LEU A 348 35.91 -3.91 8.24
C LEU A 348 36.24 -2.49 8.71
N VAL A 349 36.95 -2.37 9.81
CA VAL A 349 37.54 -1.13 10.33
C VAL A 349 39.04 -1.29 10.34
N ASN A 350 39.75 -0.47 9.58
CA ASN A 350 41.20 -0.57 9.40
C ASN A 350 41.66 -2.00 9.06
N GLY A 351 40.92 -2.66 8.17
CA GLY A 351 41.22 -4.03 7.76
C GLY A 351 40.85 -5.11 8.77
N GLN A 352 40.19 -4.83 9.87
CA GLN A 352 39.78 -5.84 10.86
C GLN A 352 38.25 -5.93 10.96
N PRO A 353 37.67 -7.14 11.01
CA PRO A 353 36.23 -7.31 11.18
C PRO A 353 35.82 -6.95 12.62
N GLN A 354 34.89 -6.03 12.75
CA GLN A 354 34.34 -5.58 14.03
C GLN A 354 32.81 -5.57 13.99
N THR A 355 32.20 -5.88 15.13
CA THR A 355 30.74 -5.67 15.33
C THR A 355 30.54 -4.29 15.93
N LEU A 356 29.79 -3.44 15.24
CA LEU A 356 29.71 -2.01 15.55
C LEU A 356 28.29 -1.58 15.90
N GLY A 357 28.15 -0.80 16.96
CA GLY A 357 26.92 -0.06 17.27
C GLY A 357 26.71 1.12 16.32
N LEU A 358 25.57 1.79 16.46
CA LEU A 358 25.23 2.94 15.59
C LEU A 358 26.23 4.08 15.75
N LEU A 359 26.62 4.43 16.99
CA LEU A 359 27.59 5.50 17.24
C LEU A 359 28.97 5.19 16.63
N ASP A 360 29.43 3.95 16.75
CA ASP A 360 30.73 3.55 16.21
C ASP A 360 30.74 3.59 14.68
N LEU A 361 29.66 3.14 14.03
CA LEU A 361 29.50 3.23 12.58
C LEU A 361 29.54 4.69 12.11
N LEU A 362 28.86 5.59 12.82
CA LEU A 362 28.85 7.01 12.48
C LEU A 362 30.23 7.66 12.71
N ARG A 363 30.94 7.31 13.79
CA ARG A 363 32.28 7.83 14.07
C ARG A 363 33.29 7.41 13.03
N VAL A 364 33.31 6.13 12.64
CA VAL A 364 34.20 5.64 11.56
C VAL A 364 33.93 6.39 10.26
N TYR A 365 32.68 6.61 9.93
CA TYR A 365 32.31 7.40 8.73
C TYR A 365 32.74 8.87 8.85
N ILE A 366 32.50 9.52 9.99
CA ILE A 366 32.88 10.94 10.23
C ILE A 366 34.38 11.12 10.09
N ASP A 367 35.17 10.26 10.74
CA ASP A 367 36.64 10.32 10.68
C ASP A 367 37.14 10.14 9.24
N HIS A 368 36.55 9.21 8.50
CA HIS A 368 36.86 9.05 7.08
C HIS A 368 36.51 10.29 6.29
N ARG A 369 35.32 10.87 6.46
CA ARG A 369 34.89 12.04 5.70
C ARG A 369 35.70 13.28 6.02
N LEU A 370 36.08 13.48 7.28
CA LEU A 370 37.00 14.55 7.68
C LEU A 370 38.38 14.39 7.01
N SER A 371 38.91 13.17 6.95
CA SER A 371 40.17 12.89 6.26
C SER A 371 40.05 13.18 4.76
N VAL A 372 38.98 12.75 4.10
CA VAL A 372 38.74 13.00 2.67
C VAL A 372 38.69 14.51 2.38
N VAL A 373 37.90 15.27 3.16
CA VAL A 373 37.74 16.71 2.94
C VAL A 373 39.03 17.46 3.27
N ARG A 374 39.81 17.04 4.28
CA ARG A 374 41.11 17.60 4.60
C ARG A 374 42.08 17.40 3.43
N ARG A 375 42.24 16.17 2.93
CA ARG A 375 43.14 15.86 1.78
C ARG A 375 42.72 16.60 0.53
N ARG A 376 41.45 16.69 0.23
CA ARG A 376 40.92 17.48 -0.88
C ARG A 376 41.27 18.96 -0.74
N THR A 377 41.11 19.52 0.45
CA THR A 377 41.42 20.93 0.73
C THR A 377 42.94 21.20 0.60
N GLU A 378 43.77 20.28 1.09
CA GLU A 378 45.22 20.33 0.93
C GLU A 378 45.63 20.26 -0.54
N PHE A 379 45.05 19.36 -1.31
CA PHE A 379 45.31 19.24 -2.76
C PHE A 379 44.91 20.51 -3.51
N ARG A 380 43.72 21.05 -3.23
CA ARG A 380 43.23 22.30 -3.84
C ARG A 380 44.12 23.48 -3.43
N LEU A 381 44.49 23.55 -2.17
CA LEU A 381 45.43 24.58 -1.68
C LEU A 381 46.77 24.52 -2.41
N GLY A 382 47.38 23.35 -2.59
CA GLY A 382 48.58 23.14 -3.35
C GLY A 382 48.44 23.64 -4.79
N LYS A 383 47.38 23.22 -5.48
CA LYS A 383 47.07 23.63 -6.85
C LYS A 383 46.87 25.14 -6.99
N HIS A 384 46.15 25.76 -6.04
CA HIS A 384 45.96 27.22 -6.08
C HIS A 384 47.25 27.99 -5.78
N LYS A 385 48.08 27.50 -4.85
CA LYS A 385 49.43 28.09 -4.60
C LYS A 385 50.35 27.96 -5.81
N ASP A 386 50.42 26.79 -6.45
CA ASP A 386 51.15 26.56 -7.67
C ASP A 386 50.70 27.52 -8.80
N ARG A 387 49.36 27.66 -8.94
CA ARG A 387 48.82 28.57 -9.97
C ARG A 387 49.09 30.03 -9.64
N LEU A 388 48.95 30.46 -8.38
CA LEU A 388 49.25 31.81 -7.91
C LEU A 388 50.71 32.15 -8.17
N HIS A 389 51.62 31.20 -7.88
CA HIS A 389 53.05 31.37 -8.14
C HIS A 389 53.35 31.65 -9.64
N LEU A 390 52.67 30.92 -10.55
CA LEU A 390 52.79 31.18 -11.99
C LEU A 390 52.20 32.53 -12.40
N VAL A 391 51.04 32.89 -11.84
CA VAL A 391 50.36 34.17 -12.14
C VAL A 391 51.17 35.36 -11.64
N ASP A 392 51.78 35.28 -10.45
CA ASP A 392 52.69 36.34 -9.94
C ASP A 392 53.90 36.50 -10.85
N GLY A 393 54.53 35.43 -11.34
CA GLY A 393 55.64 35.50 -12.31
C GLY A 393 55.21 36.12 -13.65
N LEU A 394 54.02 35.79 -14.14
CA LEU A 394 53.45 36.37 -15.36
C LEU A 394 53.21 37.86 -15.23
N LEU A 395 52.69 38.30 -14.07
CA LEU A 395 52.44 39.71 -13.80
C LEU A 395 53.76 40.53 -13.81
N ILE A 396 54.88 39.97 -13.28
CA ILE A 396 56.21 40.60 -13.34
C ILE A 396 56.65 40.72 -14.81
N ALA A 397 56.52 39.61 -15.57
CA ALA A 397 56.97 39.61 -16.99
C ALA A 397 56.12 40.54 -17.88
N ILE A 398 54.79 40.73 -17.59
CA ILE A 398 53.98 41.63 -18.42
C ILE A 398 54.20 43.10 -18.09
N VAL A 399 54.69 43.45 -16.89
CA VAL A 399 55.03 44.84 -16.53
C VAL A 399 56.22 45.32 -17.35
N ASP A 400 57.21 44.46 -17.50
CA ASP A 400 58.50 44.79 -18.25
C ASP A 400 58.67 43.89 -19.49
N ILE A 401 57.56 43.76 -20.26
CA ILE A 401 57.48 42.82 -21.39
C ILE A 401 58.52 43.05 -22.44
N ASP A 402 58.93 44.30 -22.69
CA ASP A 402 59.93 44.66 -23.71
C ASP A 402 61.29 44.09 -23.30
N GLU A 403 61.69 44.16 -22.04
CA GLU A 403 62.90 43.57 -21.51
C GLU A 403 62.91 42.05 -21.54
N VAL A 404 61.72 41.42 -21.20
CA VAL A 404 61.55 39.96 -21.36
C VAL A 404 61.80 39.53 -22.81
N ILE A 405 61.21 40.24 -23.78
CA ILE A 405 61.41 39.95 -25.22
C ILE A 405 62.88 40.14 -25.66
N GLU A 406 63.51 41.17 -25.16
CA GLU A 406 64.92 41.44 -25.49
C GLU A 406 65.84 40.33 -24.95
N ILE A 407 65.63 39.88 -23.72
CA ILE A 407 66.35 38.75 -23.12
C ILE A 407 66.14 37.46 -23.92
N ILE A 408 64.91 37.15 -24.32
CA ILE A 408 64.64 35.96 -25.12
C ILE A 408 65.31 36.02 -26.48
N ARG A 409 65.22 37.15 -27.15
CA ARG A 409 65.83 37.36 -28.51
C ARG A 409 67.34 37.42 -28.51
N SER A 410 67.95 37.87 -27.42
CA SER A 410 69.37 37.98 -27.23
C SER A 410 70.05 36.72 -26.70
N SER A 411 69.32 35.67 -26.50
CA SER A 411 69.84 34.39 -25.99
C SER A 411 69.88 33.37 -27.12
N ASP A 412 71.01 32.64 -27.20
CA ASP A 412 71.24 31.61 -28.23
C ASP A 412 70.48 30.32 -27.97
N GLU A 413 70.19 29.99 -26.67
CA GLU A 413 69.54 28.78 -26.25
C GLU A 413 68.46 29.09 -25.16
N THR A 414 67.43 28.26 -25.09
CA THR A 414 66.32 28.37 -24.06
C THR A 414 66.90 28.37 -22.65
N ALA A 415 67.93 27.57 -22.37
CA ALA A 415 68.56 27.50 -21.05
C ALA A 415 69.17 28.84 -20.63
N GLN A 416 69.87 29.50 -21.55
CA GLN A 416 70.47 30.82 -21.32
C GLN A 416 69.40 31.92 -21.12
N ALA A 417 68.32 31.88 -21.91
CA ALA A 417 67.18 32.77 -21.72
C ALA A 417 66.50 32.58 -20.32
N ARG A 418 66.39 31.37 -19.88
CA ARG A 418 65.88 31.05 -18.56
C ARG A 418 66.69 31.60 -17.41
N GLU A 419 68.01 31.36 -17.47
CA GLU A 419 68.98 31.87 -16.48
C GLU A 419 69.00 33.40 -16.39
N LYS A 420 68.94 34.07 -17.53
CA LYS A 420 68.91 35.55 -17.59
C LYS A 420 67.58 36.07 -17.02
N LEU A 421 66.43 35.44 -17.38
CA LEU A 421 65.12 35.84 -16.85
C LEU A 421 65.08 35.67 -15.32
N MET A 422 65.61 34.57 -14.81
CA MET A 422 65.70 34.34 -13.37
C MET A 422 66.55 35.39 -12.66
N ALA A 423 67.69 35.74 -13.24
CA ALA A 423 68.67 36.71 -12.66
C ALA A 423 68.09 38.15 -12.68
N VAL A 424 67.43 38.56 -13.77
CA VAL A 424 66.99 39.96 -13.97
C VAL A 424 65.64 40.23 -13.18
N PHE A 425 64.75 39.28 -13.21
CA PHE A 425 63.40 39.47 -12.64
C PHE A 425 63.14 38.73 -11.30
N ASP A 426 64.22 38.13 -10.75
CA ASP A 426 64.16 37.31 -9.52
C ASP A 426 63.03 36.22 -9.58
N LEU A 427 62.96 35.61 -10.77
CA LEU A 427 61.99 34.57 -11.05
C LEU A 427 62.46 33.16 -10.61
N THR A 428 61.59 32.31 -10.22
CA THR A 428 61.93 30.90 -10.05
C THR A 428 62.09 30.21 -11.41
N GLU A 429 62.76 29.06 -11.44
CA GLU A 429 62.94 28.29 -12.66
C GLU A 429 61.57 27.89 -13.28
N VAL A 430 60.57 27.55 -12.44
CA VAL A 430 59.20 27.18 -12.85
C VAL A 430 58.51 28.37 -13.52
N GLN A 431 58.67 29.59 -12.97
CA GLN A 431 58.11 30.82 -13.54
C GLN A 431 58.81 31.18 -14.88
N ALA A 432 60.13 31.13 -14.91
CA ALA A 432 60.86 31.41 -16.11
C ALA A 432 60.57 30.44 -17.26
N ASN A 433 60.48 29.14 -17.00
CA ASN A 433 60.06 28.15 -17.98
C ASN A 433 58.63 28.40 -18.48
N TYR A 434 57.68 28.72 -17.58
CA TYR A 434 56.28 29.02 -17.96
C TYR A 434 56.19 30.29 -18.83
N ILE A 435 57.00 31.31 -18.57
CA ILE A 435 57.09 32.53 -19.38
C ILE A 435 57.61 32.20 -20.76
N LEU A 436 58.63 31.34 -20.88
CA LEU A 436 59.27 30.96 -22.18
C LEU A 436 58.26 30.14 -23.04
N GLU A 437 57.33 29.47 -22.46
CA GLU A 437 56.29 28.71 -23.17
C GLU A 437 55.05 29.56 -23.54
N LEU A 438 55.00 30.84 -23.17
CA LEU A 438 53.85 31.72 -23.40
C LEU A 438 53.62 31.98 -24.89
N ARG A 439 52.32 31.99 -25.24
CA ARG A 439 51.89 32.44 -26.57
C ARG A 439 51.82 33.97 -26.60
N LEU A 440 52.34 34.59 -27.64
CA LEU A 440 52.41 36.06 -27.82
C LEU A 440 51.05 36.76 -27.61
N ARG A 441 49.92 36.10 -27.93
CA ARG A 441 48.59 36.65 -27.71
C ARG A 441 48.21 36.87 -26.23
N GLN A 442 48.91 36.24 -25.30
CA GLN A 442 48.66 36.34 -23.85
C GLN A 442 49.38 37.55 -23.22
N LEU A 443 50.15 38.32 -24.00
CA LEU A 443 50.92 39.46 -23.56
C LEU A 443 50.24 40.82 -23.79
N THR A 444 48.88 40.83 -23.88
CA THR A 444 48.10 42.06 -24.10
C THR A 444 47.76 42.77 -22.79
N LYS A 445 47.47 44.08 -22.85
CA LYS A 445 47.00 44.86 -21.69
C LYS A 445 45.68 44.26 -21.07
N TYR A 446 44.83 43.65 -21.88
CA TYR A 446 43.60 42.96 -21.41
C TYR A 446 43.96 41.74 -20.56
N SER A 447 44.98 40.99 -20.99
CA SER A 447 45.46 39.83 -20.23
C SER A 447 46.02 40.19 -18.85
N ARG A 448 46.62 41.39 -18.67
CA ARG A 448 47.09 41.88 -17.37
C ARG A 448 45.94 42.06 -16.38
N ILE A 449 44.84 42.69 -16.79
CA ILE A 449 43.68 42.92 -15.94
C ILE A 449 43.05 41.56 -15.53
N GLU A 450 42.97 40.60 -16.46
CA GLU A 450 42.47 39.25 -16.18
C GLU A 450 43.40 38.52 -15.19
N LEU A 451 44.71 38.62 -15.32
CA LEU A 451 45.67 38.01 -14.40
C LEU A 451 45.66 38.66 -13.00
N GLU A 452 45.50 39.98 -12.90
CA GLU A 452 45.35 40.65 -11.63
C GLU A 452 44.03 40.17 -10.91
N ALA A 453 42.93 40.05 -11.65
CA ALA A 453 41.68 39.53 -11.12
C ALA A 453 41.81 38.06 -10.73
N GLU A 454 42.51 37.22 -11.54
CA GLU A 454 42.79 35.80 -11.22
C GLU A 454 43.66 35.70 -9.94
N ARG A 455 44.71 36.53 -9.81
CA ARG A 455 45.54 36.56 -8.62
C ARG A 455 44.75 36.87 -7.37
N ASP A 456 43.91 37.91 -7.40
CA ASP A 456 43.14 38.33 -6.25
C ASP A 456 42.10 37.27 -5.87
N LYS A 457 41.47 36.60 -6.84
CA LYS A 457 40.59 35.46 -6.63
C LYS A 457 41.35 34.29 -6.00
N LEU A 458 42.51 33.89 -6.54
CA LEU A 458 43.33 32.82 -6.00
C LEU A 458 43.74 33.11 -4.54
N ARG A 459 44.09 34.34 -4.21
CA ARG A 459 44.46 34.74 -2.82
C ARG A 459 43.27 34.58 -1.88
N GLN A 460 42.06 34.94 -2.30
CA GLN A 460 40.86 34.74 -1.50
C GLN A 460 40.56 33.24 -1.29
N GLU A 461 40.65 32.44 -2.36
CA GLU A 461 40.42 31.00 -2.28
C GLU A 461 41.49 30.31 -1.42
N ILE A 462 42.77 30.70 -1.53
CA ILE A 462 43.85 30.21 -0.67
C ILE A 462 43.58 30.53 0.79
N ALA A 463 43.19 31.78 1.11
CA ALA A 463 42.92 32.20 2.47
C ALA A 463 41.78 31.39 3.09
N GLU A 464 40.73 31.09 2.30
CA GLU A 464 39.61 30.27 2.75
C GLU A 464 40.04 28.80 2.98
N LEU A 465 40.81 28.22 2.06
CA LEU A 465 41.31 26.85 2.22
C LEU A 465 42.27 26.73 3.42
N GLU A 466 43.12 27.75 3.67
CA GLU A 466 44.00 27.83 4.84
C GLU A 466 43.17 27.99 6.14
N ARG A 467 42.09 28.75 6.14
CA ARG A 467 41.17 28.88 7.25
C ARG A 467 40.53 27.51 7.62
N ILE A 468 40.10 26.77 6.61
CA ILE A 468 39.51 25.44 6.80
C ILE A 468 40.54 24.47 7.40
N LEU A 469 41.76 24.43 6.85
CA LEU A 469 42.81 23.55 7.32
C LEU A 469 43.36 23.94 8.72
N GLY A 470 43.33 25.22 9.05
CA GLY A 470 43.82 25.75 10.32
C GLY A 470 42.83 25.54 11.50
N SER A 471 41.60 25.13 11.24
CA SER A 471 40.59 24.99 12.28
C SER A 471 39.80 23.68 12.12
N ASP A 472 39.88 22.78 13.11
CA ASP A 472 39.07 21.53 13.14
C ASP A 472 37.56 21.83 13.15
N SER A 473 37.17 22.94 13.79
CA SER A 473 35.76 23.39 13.77
C SER A 473 35.31 23.79 12.37
N ALA A 474 36.15 24.55 11.61
CA ALA A 474 35.80 24.95 10.25
C ALA A 474 35.71 23.73 9.30
N LEU A 475 36.60 22.76 9.45
CA LEU A 475 36.56 21.53 8.68
C LEU A 475 35.28 20.70 8.99
N ARG A 476 34.87 20.60 10.27
CA ARG A 476 33.63 19.94 10.68
C ARG A 476 32.38 20.65 10.18
N GLU A 477 32.40 21.97 10.16
CA GLU A 477 31.31 22.79 9.63
C GLU A 477 31.14 22.53 8.13
N LEU A 478 32.23 22.58 7.34
CA LEU A 478 32.23 22.28 5.90
C LEU A 478 31.67 20.88 5.64
N VAL A 479 32.14 19.86 6.36
CA VAL A 479 31.62 18.48 6.22
C VAL A 479 30.13 18.42 6.54
N SER A 480 29.67 19.13 7.56
CA SER A 480 28.25 19.18 7.93
C SER A 480 27.40 19.86 6.85
N GLU A 481 27.88 20.92 6.21
CA GLU A 481 27.20 21.62 5.12
C GLU A 481 27.09 20.73 3.87
N GLU A 482 28.18 20.11 3.46
CA GLU A 482 28.19 19.17 2.32
C GLU A 482 27.22 17.99 2.54
N LEU A 483 27.15 17.46 3.76
CA LEU A 483 26.17 16.45 4.12
C LEU A 483 24.73 16.97 3.99
N ALA A 484 24.45 18.22 4.37
CA ALA A 484 23.13 18.81 4.22
C ALA A 484 22.73 18.93 2.75
N GLU A 485 23.63 19.36 1.88
CA GLU A 485 23.39 19.41 0.42
C GLU A 485 23.07 18.02 -0.16
N VAL A 486 23.80 17.00 0.27
CA VAL A 486 23.53 15.60 -0.13
C VAL A 486 22.16 15.14 0.33
N ALA A 487 21.75 15.49 1.57
CA ALA A 487 20.43 15.16 2.11
C ALA A 487 19.30 15.86 1.35
N GLU A 488 19.49 17.10 0.94
CA GLU A 488 18.53 17.85 0.13
C GLU A 488 18.41 17.25 -1.28
N LYS A 489 19.53 16.98 -1.91
CA LYS A 489 19.60 16.54 -3.32
C LYS A 489 19.10 15.12 -3.54
N TYR A 490 19.40 14.18 -2.62
CA TYR A 490 19.09 12.74 -2.80
C TYR A 490 18.12 12.19 -1.77
N GLY A 491 17.79 12.94 -0.72
CA GLY A 491 16.93 12.49 0.35
C GLY A 491 15.46 12.44 -0.04
N ASN A 492 14.76 11.45 0.47
CA ASN A 492 13.31 11.30 0.35
C ASN A 492 12.69 10.93 1.71
N ASP A 493 11.37 10.92 1.76
CA ASP A 493 10.64 10.64 2.99
C ASP A 493 10.77 9.17 3.41
N ARG A 494 10.56 8.93 4.71
CA ARG A 494 10.54 7.60 5.28
C ARG A 494 9.42 6.76 4.66
N ARG A 495 9.72 5.52 4.32
CA ARG A 495 8.77 4.54 3.77
C ARG A 495 8.20 3.62 4.86
N THR A 496 9.05 3.19 5.79
CA THR A 496 8.70 2.19 6.82
C THR A 496 8.06 2.86 8.02
N VAL A 497 6.91 2.34 8.45
CA VAL A 497 6.22 2.79 9.67
C VAL A 497 6.81 2.08 10.88
N LEU A 498 7.16 2.85 11.92
CA LEU A 498 7.65 2.31 13.20
C LEU A 498 6.49 2.28 14.20
N LYS A 499 6.21 1.11 14.80
CA LYS A 499 5.19 0.94 15.84
C LYS A 499 5.76 0.27 17.07
N THR A 500 5.43 0.81 18.24
CA THR A 500 5.70 0.16 19.50
C THR A 500 4.79 -1.05 19.69
N LYS A 501 5.12 -1.95 20.62
CA LYS A 501 4.21 -3.07 20.98
C LYS A 501 2.90 -2.54 21.56
N ASP A 502 2.95 -1.45 22.31
CA ASP A 502 1.78 -0.84 22.95
C ASP A 502 0.84 -0.18 21.93
N ASP A 503 1.39 0.46 20.88
CA ASP A 503 0.59 0.99 19.76
C ASP A 503 -0.19 -0.11 19.04
N MET A 504 0.42 -1.30 18.93
CA MET A 504 -0.23 -2.46 18.31
C MET A 504 -1.29 -3.09 19.21
N GLN A 505 -1.05 -3.13 20.51
CA GLN A 505 -2.01 -3.63 21.49
C GLN A 505 -3.23 -2.73 21.57
N SER A 506 -3.01 -1.41 21.58
CA SER A 506 -4.08 -0.40 21.55
C SER A 506 -4.90 -0.45 20.26
N ALA A 507 -4.29 -0.69 19.11
CA ALA A 507 -4.98 -0.86 17.83
C ALA A 507 -5.85 -2.14 17.80
N ILE A 508 -5.36 -3.25 18.39
CA ILE A 508 -6.13 -4.50 18.53
C ILE A 508 -7.27 -4.32 19.54
N GLU A 509 -7.05 -3.59 20.61
CA GLU A 509 -8.07 -3.30 21.64
C GLU A 509 -9.12 -2.28 21.14
N ALA A 510 -8.75 -1.31 20.33
CA ALA A 510 -9.71 -0.38 19.69
C ALA A 510 -10.66 -1.11 18.71
N VAL A 511 -10.17 -2.14 18.02
CA VAL A 511 -10.97 -3.00 17.15
C VAL A 511 -11.83 -3.99 17.97
N SER A 512 -11.37 -4.42 19.17
CA SER A 512 -12.09 -5.35 20.05
C SER A 512 -13.12 -4.66 20.95
N ASN A 513 -13.02 -3.38 21.21
CA ASN A 513 -13.97 -2.60 22.03
C ASN A 513 -15.33 -2.34 21.34
N GLY A 514 -15.47 -2.68 20.06
CA GLY A 514 -16.76 -2.76 19.35
C GLY A 514 -17.54 -4.06 19.61
N ALA A 515 -16.95 -5.08 20.23
CA ALA A 515 -17.61 -6.33 20.60
C ALA A 515 -17.62 -6.52 22.12
N SER A 516 -18.80 -6.62 22.67
CA SER A 516 -19.16 -6.73 24.09
C SER A 516 -18.15 -7.44 25.01
N LYS A 517 -18.02 -6.90 26.23
CA LYS A 517 -17.31 -7.44 27.40
C LYS A 517 -17.66 -8.92 27.69
N ALA A 518 -16.98 -9.84 27.04
CA ALA A 518 -17.02 -11.25 27.41
C ALA A 518 -15.61 -11.86 27.27
N LYS A 519 -15.00 -12.11 28.41
CA LYS A 519 -13.83 -12.95 28.72
C LYS A 519 -12.55 -12.77 27.90
N LYS A 520 -11.53 -12.23 28.59
CA LYS A 520 -10.10 -12.42 28.33
C LYS A 520 -9.78 -13.88 27.95
N SER A 521 -9.63 -14.12 26.67
CA SER A 521 -8.71 -15.12 26.12
C SER A 521 -8.32 -14.65 24.72
N LEU A 522 -7.05 -14.57 24.45
CA LEU A 522 -6.41 -14.18 23.20
C LEU A 522 -6.79 -15.13 22.06
N GLY A 523 -7.94 -14.97 21.46
CA GLY A 523 -8.38 -15.70 20.30
C GLY A 523 -9.55 -14.97 19.67
N LEU A 524 -9.30 -14.13 18.67
CA LEU A 524 -10.34 -13.70 17.73
C LEU A 524 -10.98 -14.98 17.16
N ALA A 525 -12.29 -15.15 17.34
CA ALA A 525 -12.99 -16.27 16.76
C ALA A 525 -12.81 -16.24 15.24
N LEU A 526 -12.35 -17.34 14.67
CA LEU A 526 -12.05 -17.46 13.25
C LEU A 526 -13.31 -17.35 12.40
N GLU A 527 -14.45 -17.74 12.95
CA GLU A 527 -15.75 -17.68 12.33
C GLU A 527 -16.60 -16.56 12.93
N ILE A 528 -17.41 -15.94 12.08
CA ILE A 528 -18.41 -14.95 12.53
C ILE A 528 -19.40 -15.65 13.44
N ALA A 529 -19.64 -15.12 14.63
CA ALA A 529 -20.66 -15.64 15.54
C ALA A 529 -22.05 -15.57 14.88
N ASP A 530 -22.91 -16.59 15.16
CA ASP A 530 -24.30 -16.59 14.68
C ASP A 530 -25.16 -15.70 15.57
N GLU A 531 -24.94 -14.39 15.49
CA GLU A 531 -25.67 -13.40 16.29
C GLU A 531 -26.96 -12.96 15.60
N PRO A 532 -28.02 -12.64 16.37
CA PRO A 532 -29.25 -12.07 15.83
C PRO A 532 -28.95 -10.76 15.08
N CYS A 533 -29.51 -10.62 13.90
CA CYS A 533 -29.41 -9.43 13.09
C CYS A 533 -30.72 -9.15 12.31
N TRP A 534 -30.78 -8.00 11.67
CA TRP A 534 -31.87 -7.61 10.80
C TRP A 534 -31.39 -7.41 9.39
N VAL A 535 -32.10 -7.96 8.41
CA VAL A 535 -31.89 -7.63 7.01
C VAL A 535 -32.87 -6.56 6.59
N LEU A 536 -32.38 -5.44 6.08
CA LEU A 536 -33.15 -4.27 5.73
C LEU A 536 -33.08 -4.05 4.22
N LEU A 537 -34.26 -3.92 3.60
CA LEU A 537 -34.42 -3.47 2.22
C LEU A 537 -35.11 -2.10 2.23
N THR A 538 -34.44 -1.06 1.79
CA THR A 538 -35.02 0.28 1.69
C THR A 538 -35.89 0.39 0.45
N ALA A 539 -36.84 1.32 0.46
CA ALA A 539 -37.68 1.62 -0.71
C ALA A 539 -36.92 2.20 -1.91
N SER A 540 -35.70 2.69 -1.67
CA SER A 540 -34.74 3.11 -2.71
C SER A 540 -33.86 1.97 -3.26
N GLY A 541 -34.10 0.73 -2.80
CA GLY A 541 -33.41 -0.47 -3.27
C GLY A 541 -32.04 -0.73 -2.64
N ILE A 542 -31.72 -0.09 -1.50
CA ILE A 542 -30.50 -0.39 -0.72
C ILE A 542 -30.77 -1.60 0.17
N LEU A 543 -29.82 -2.56 0.15
CA LEU A 543 -29.88 -3.82 0.89
C LEU A 543 -28.63 -3.95 1.78
N GLY A 544 -28.81 -4.44 2.99
CA GLY A 544 -27.75 -4.76 3.93
C GLY A 544 -28.29 -5.37 5.23
N ARG A 545 -27.37 -5.76 6.13
CA ARG A 545 -27.72 -6.30 7.44
C ARG A 545 -27.10 -5.49 8.59
N THR A 546 -27.71 -5.58 9.77
CA THR A 546 -27.16 -5.03 11.01
C THR A 546 -26.23 -6.03 11.69
N VAL A 547 -25.49 -5.58 12.72
CA VAL A 547 -24.70 -6.43 13.62
C VAL A 547 -25.28 -6.39 15.02
N GLY A 548 -25.38 -7.56 15.70
CA GLY A 548 -25.80 -7.63 17.09
C GLY A 548 -27.25 -7.32 17.30
N LYS A 549 -27.62 -6.98 18.56
CA LYS A 549 -29.00 -6.65 18.95
C LYS A 549 -29.59 -5.55 18.06
N PRO A 550 -30.90 -5.63 17.74
CA PRO A 550 -31.55 -4.69 16.86
C PRO A 550 -31.28 -3.24 17.33
N MET A 551 -30.96 -2.40 16.38
CA MET A 551 -30.70 -0.98 16.55
C MET A 551 -31.92 -0.24 17.02
N ARG A 552 -32.13 -0.32 18.32
CA ARG A 552 -33.36 0.08 18.96
C ARG A 552 -33.50 1.58 19.16
N GLU A 553 -32.40 2.29 19.21
CA GLU A 553 -32.32 3.69 19.64
C GLU A 553 -31.98 4.67 18.53
N ALA A 554 -31.26 4.24 17.51
CA ALA A 554 -30.72 5.13 16.49
C ALA A 554 -31.68 5.51 15.36
N LEU A 555 -32.77 4.71 15.15
CA LEU A 555 -33.85 5.04 14.21
C LEU A 555 -35.02 5.75 14.88
N VAL A 556 -34.96 5.98 16.18
CA VAL A 556 -36.04 6.46 17.03
C VAL A 556 -35.87 7.93 17.47
N ASP A 557 -34.92 8.67 16.93
CA ASP A 557 -34.95 10.12 17.18
C ASP A 557 -36.18 10.73 16.46
N PRO A 558 -37.24 11.11 17.17
CA PRO A 558 -38.46 11.64 16.58
C PRO A 558 -38.25 12.99 15.88
N GLY A 559 -37.08 13.59 16.00
CA GLY A 559 -36.76 14.90 15.46
C GLY A 559 -35.91 14.87 14.18
N LYS A 560 -35.19 13.80 13.85
CA LYS A 560 -34.25 13.82 12.71
C LYS A 560 -34.35 12.57 11.84
N ARG A 561 -35.01 12.73 10.68
CA ARG A 561 -35.11 11.66 9.68
C ARG A 561 -33.81 11.55 8.87
N ILE A 562 -33.36 10.31 8.63
CA ILE A 562 -32.14 10.02 7.85
C ILE A 562 -32.51 9.68 6.38
N LYS A 563 -31.54 9.80 5.50
CA LYS A 563 -31.73 9.42 4.09
C LYS A 563 -31.95 7.90 3.99
N HIS A 564 -32.86 7.46 3.13
CA HIS A 564 -33.26 6.06 2.90
C HIS A 564 -34.01 5.37 4.05
N ASP A 565 -34.58 6.08 4.99
CA ASP A 565 -35.28 5.54 6.18
C ASP A 565 -36.70 4.99 5.94
N VAL A 566 -37.12 4.86 4.68
CA VAL A 566 -38.34 4.17 4.28
C VAL A 566 -37.98 2.76 3.83
N PHE A 567 -38.56 1.75 4.49
CA PHE A 567 -38.24 0.35 4.22
C PHE A 567 -39.36 -0.33 3.42
N THR A 568 -38.96 -1.25 2.52
CA THR A 568 -39.87 -2.18 1.87
C THR A 568 -39.99 -3.46 2.68
N SER A 569 -38.88 -3.93 3.24
CA SER A 569 -38.87 -5.13 4.06
C SER A 569 -37.86 -4.99 5.20
N ILE A 570 -38.19 -5.58 6.34
CA ILE A 570 -37.38 -5.68 7.54
C ILE A 570 -37.54 -7.13 8.03
N VAL A 571 -36.46 -7.92 7.93
CA VAL A 571 -36.51 -9.36 8.26
C VAL A 571 -35.57 -9.65 9.43
N PRO A 572 -36.11 -10.07 10.60
CA PRO A 572 -35.29 -10.57 11.70
C PRO A 572 -34.73 -11.95 11.33
N THR A 573 -33.42 -12.15 11.62
CA THR A 573 -32.73 -13.39 11.32
C THR A 573 -31.45 -13.47 12.14
N THR A 574 -30.57 -14.42 11.80
CA THR A 574 -29.22 -14.50 12.38
C THR A 574 -28.15 -14.25 11.32
N ALA A 575 -26.91 -13.94 11.73
CA ALA A 575 -25.80 -13.65 10.83
C ALA A 575 -25.49 -14.82 9.86
N ARG A 576 -25.77 -16.06 10.25
CA ARG A 576 -25.63 -17.27 9.42
C ARG A 576 -26.95 -17.76 8.82
N GLY A 577 -28.06 -17.03 9.03
CA GLY A 577 -29.36 -17.37 8.53
C GLY A 577 -29.51 -17.24 7.02
N GLU A 578 -30.69 -17.69 6.53
CA GLU A 578 -31.07 -17.53 5.13
C GLU A 578 -32.44 -16.83 5.07
N ILE A 579 -32.65 -16.03 4.03
CA ILE A 579 -33.90 -15.34 3.74
C ILE A 579 -34.31 -15.53 2.27
N GLY A 580 -35.61 -15.29 1.97
CA GLY A 580 -36.12 -15.30 0.60
C GLY A 580 -36.28 -13.89 0.03
N ALA A 581 -35.83 -13.66 -1.20
CA ALA A 581 -36.12 -12.46 -1.99
C ALA A 581 -37.21 -12.79 -3.03
N VAL A 582 -38.39 -12.20 -2.89
CA VAL A 582 -39.53 -12.44 -3.81
C VAL A 582 -39.57 -11.41 -4.91
N THR A 583 -39.74 -11.87 -6.15
CA THR A 583 -39.74 -11.00 -7.34
C THR A 583 -41.14 -10.83 -7.93
N SER A 584 -41.31 -9.83 -8.77
CA SER A 584 -42.58 -9.53 -9.45
C SER A 584 -43.05 -10.63 -10.42
N THR A 585 -42.16 -11.53 -10.83
CA THR A 585 -42.51 -12.71 -11.65
C THR A 585 -42.97 -13.90 -10.82
N GLY A 586 -43.03 -13.77 -9.49
CA GLY A 586 -43.39 -14.84 -8.58
C GLY A 586 -42.28 -15.84 -8.29
N ARG A 587 -41.03 -15.49 -8.61
CA ARG A 587 -39.82 -16.22 -8.28
C ARG A 587 -39.36 -15.83 -6.86
N MET A 588 -38.86 -16.77 -6.10
CA MET A 588 -38.13 -16.53 -4.86
C MET A 588 -36.67 -16.92 -5.03
N VAL A 589 -35.76 -16.05 -4.61
CA VAL A 589 -34.30 -16.28 -4.60
C VAL A 589 -33.85 -16.40 -3.16
N ARG A 590 -33.16 -17.49 -2.82
CA ARG A 590 -32.54 -17.71 -1.51
C ARG A 590 -31.30 -16.82 -1.37
N LEU A 591 -31.22 -16.10 -0.27
CA LEU A 591 -30.09 -15.27 0.07
C LEU A 591 -29.48 -15.73 1.40
N SER A 592 -28.17 -15.98 1.40
CA SER A 592 -27.42 -16.15 2.65
C SER A 592 -27.20 -14.77 3.29
N VAL A 593 -27.52 -14.63 4.55
CA VAL A 593 -27.36 -13.37 5.28
C VAL A 593 -25.88 -13.02 5.47
N MET A 594 -24.99 -14.00 5.49
CA MET A 594 -23.54 -13.79 5.52
C MET A 594 -23.00 -13.07 4.27
N ASP A 595 -23.67 -13.25 3.13
CA ASP A 595 -23.28 -12.64 1.85
C ASP A 595 -23.70 -11.16 1.76
N LEU A 596 -24.49 -10.68 2.71
CA LEU A 596 -24.98 -9.31 2.71
C LEU A 596 -24.00 -8.37 3.41
N VAL A 597 -23.85 -7.19 2.84
CA VAL A 597 -23.02 -6.12 3.42
C VAL A 597 -23.56 -5.71 4.77
N VAL A 598 -22.66 -5.54 5.73
CA VAL A 598 -22.99 -4.98 7.04
C VAL A 598 -23.06 -3.47 6.92
N PHE A 599 -24.14 -2.85 7.39
CA PHE A 599 -24.21 -1.40 7.49
C PHE A 599 -23.15 -0.89 8.49
N ASP A 600 -22.46 0.19 8.11
CA ASP A 600 -21.53 0.84 9.04
C ASP A 600 -22.29 1.41 10.23
N ASP A 601 -21.90 1.01 11.44
CA ASP A 601 -22.50 1.36 12.73
C ASP A 601 -21.48 2.04 13.67
N SER A 602 -20.36 2.52 13.14
CA SER A 602 -19.27 3.15 13.91
C SER A 602 -19.71 4.36 14.74
N SER A 603 -20.86 4.97 14.38
CA SER A 603 -21.48 6.11 15.09
C SER A 603 -22.64 5.69 16.03
N GLY A 604 -22.90 4.40 16.20
CA GLY A 604 -24.07 3.89 16.94
C GLY A 604 -25.39 4.02 16.18
N THR A 605 -25.37 4.51 14.94
CA THR A 605 -26.53 4.59 14.01
C THR A 605 -26.06 4.05 12.66
N PRO A 606 -26.78 3.07 12.03
CA PRO A 606 -26.35 2.57 10.75
C PRO A 606 -26.46 3.61 9.66
N VAL A 607 -25.40 3.71 8.94
CA VAL A 607 -25.32 4.52 7.75
C VAL A 607 -25.90 3.72 6.59
N LEU A 608 -27.21 3.89 6.28
CA LEU A 608 -27.92 3.10 5.24
C LEU A 608 -27.28 3.26 3.85
N THR A 609 -26.53 4.34 3.60
CA THR A 609 -25.82 4.55 2.34
C THR A 609 -24.61 3.63 2.14
N THR A 610 -24.14 2.93 3.18
CA THR A 610 -23.05 1.95 3.09
C THR A 610 -23.50 0.56 2.61
N GLY A 611 -24.84 0.33 2.50
CA GLY A 611 -25.40 -0.87 1.88
C GLY A 611 -25.20 -0.91 0.36
N VAL A 612 -25.57 -2.02 -0.26
CA VAL A 612 -25.46 -2.25 -1.71
C VAL A 612 -26.83 -2.17 -2.37
N LYS A 613 -26.86 -1.93 -3.70
CA LYS A 613 -28.12 -2.04 -4.43
C LYS A 613 -28.61 -3.48 -4.47
N ALA A 614 -29.86 -3.72 -4.17
CA ALA A 614 -30.45 -5.06 -4.18
C ALA A 614 -30.29 -5.78 -5.53
N THR A 615 -30.20 -5.02 -6.66
CA THR A 615 -29.94 -5.54 -8.01
C THR A 615 -28.52 -6.09 -8.19
N GLU A 616 -27.60 -5.77 -7.31
CA GLU A 616 -26.23 -6.30 -7.33
C GLU A 616 -26.14 -7.66 -6.62
N VAL A 617 -27.11 -7.94 -5.73
CA VAL A 617 -27.18 -9.18 -4.95
C VAL A 617 -28.15 -10.17 -5.58
N VAL A 618 -29.30 -9.69 -6.06
CA VAL A 618 -30.36 -10.52 -6.68
C VAL A 618 -30.31 -10.28 -8.19
N ALA A 619 -30.00 -11.31 -8.95
CA ALA A 619 -30.03 -11.25 -10.41
C ALA A 619 -31.49 -11.15 -10.89
N LEU A 620 -31.91 -9.99 -11.38
CA LEU A 620 -33.24 -9.72 -11.90
C LEU A 620 -33.24 -9.75 -13.43
N ALA A 621 -34.27 -10.37 -14.02
CA ALA A 621 -34.48 -10.31 -15.47
C ALA A 621 -34.93 -8.91 -15.92
N LYS A 622 -34.90 -8.63 -17.23
CA LYS A 622 -35.33 -7.35 -17.78
C LYS A 622 -36.82 -7.08 -17.46
N GLY A 623 -37.07 -6.02 -16.69
CA GLY A 623 -38.44 -5.65 -16.27
C GLY A 623 -38.91 -6.34 -14.98
N GLU A 624 -38.15 -7.30 -14.43
CA GLU A 624 -38.41 -7.91 -13.14
C GLU A 624 -38.05 -6.95 -12.00
N LYS A 625 -38.83 -6.93 -10.92
CA LYS A 625 -38.60 -6.07 -9.75
C LYS A 625 -38.56 -6.94 -8.49
N LEU A 626 -37.69 -6.55 -7.53
CA LEU A 626 -37.74 -7.11 -6.20
C LEU A 626 -38.98 -6.55 -5.48
N VAL A 627 -39.84 -7.46 -4.94
CA VAL A 627 -41.11 -7.11 -4.31
C VAL A 627 -40.97 -7.02 -2.80
N GLY A 628 -40.13 -7.89 -2.21
CA GLY A 628 -39.89 -7.87 -0.78
C GLY A 628 -38.95 -9.00 -0.34
N LEU A 629 -38.43 -8.88 0.88
CA LEU A 629 -37.70 -9.93 1.58
C LEU A 629 -38.57 -10.60 2.61
N VAL A 630 -38.44 -11.90 2.78
CA VAL A 630 -39.24 -12.73 3.67
C VAL A 630 -38.41 -13.81 4.39
N PRO A 631 -38.73 -14.22 5.59
CA PRO A 631 -38.14 -15.42 6.21
C PRO A 631 -38.58 -16.67 5.44
N LEU A 632 -37.75 -17.73 5.46
CA LEU A 632 -38.01 -18.99 4.75
C LEU A 632 -38.80 -20.01 5.57
N ASN A 633 -39.01 -19.77 6.84
CA ASN A 633 -39.67 -20.70 7.80
C ASN A 633 -41.09 -20.29 8.16
N GLU A 634 -41.67 -19.25 7.56
CA GLU A 634 -43.00 -18.76 7.86
C GLU A 634 -43.94 -18.79 6.66
N VAL A 635 -45.25 -18.85 6.94
CA VAL A 635 -46.28 -18.76 5.89
C VAL A 635 -46.30 -17.33 5.33
N LEU A 636 -46.26 -17.22 4.01
CA LEU A 636 -46.28 -15.92 3.31
C LEU A 636 -47.67 -15.65 2.70
N ALA A 637 -48.03 -14.39 2.67
CA ALA A 637 -49.16 -13.89 1.83
C ALA A 637 -48.59 -13.16 0.61
N LEU A 638 -49.08 -13.48 -0.58
CA LEU A 638 -48.74 -12.86 -1.86
C LEU A 638 -50.00 -12.26 -2.49
N ALA A 639 -49.91 -11.08 -3.03
CA ALA A 639 -50.96 -10.50 -3.85
C ALA A 639 -50.45 -10.18 -5.27
N THR A 640 -51.36 -10.33 -6.26
CA THR A 640 -51.01 -9.97 -7.66
C THR A 640 -51.82 -8.76 -8.13
N ALA A 641 -51.31 -8.10 -9.16
CA ALA A 641 -51.95 -6.93 -9.77
C ALA A 641 -53.40 -7.23 -10.24
N ASN A 642 -53.69 -8.47 -10.68
CA ASN A 642 -55.00 -8.89 -11.13
C ASN A 642 -55.90 -9.34 -9.97
N GLY A 643 -55.57 -9.03 -8.73
CA GLY A 643 -56.43 -9.27 -7.55
C GLY A 643 -56.44 -10.71 -7.04
N VAL A 644 -55.46 -11.53 -7.39
CA VAL A 644 -55.23 -12.85 -6.82
C VAL A 644 -54.52 -12.70 -5.48
N ILE A 645 -54.92 -13.50 -4.49
CA ILE A 645 -54.27 -13.63 -3.20
C ILE A 645 -53.86 -15.08 -2.99
N LYS A 646 -52.69 -15.28 -2.38
CA LYS A 646 -52.18 -16.63 -2.03
C LYS A 646 -51.49 -16.59 -0.71
N ARG A 647 -51.73 -17.57 0.14
CA ARG A 647 -50.83 -17.92 1.24
C ARG A 647 -49.99 -19.11 0.83
N VAL A 648 -48.68 -19.09 1.15
CA VAL A 648 -47.72 -20.11 0.71
C VAL A 648 -47.14 -20.80 1.93
N ASN A 649 -47.22 -22.15 1.95
CA ASN A 649 -46.51 -22.95 2.95
C ASN A 649 -45.00 -22.81 2.84
N PRO A 650 -44.25 -22.80 3.96
CA PRO A 650 -42.80 -22.63 3.97
C PRO A 650 -42.03 -23.91 3.60
N GLU A 651 -42.55 -24.73 2.69
CA GLU A 651 -41.93 -25.96 2.19
C GLU A 651 -41.11 -25.68 0.94
N TYR A 652 -39.92 -25.17 1.14
CA TYR A 652 -39.01 -24.76 0.04
C TYR A 652 -37.92 -25.78 -0.21
N PRO A 653 -37.44 -25.94 -1.47
CA PRO A 653 -36.37 -26.90 -1.81
C PRO A 653 -35.04 -26.48 -1.18
N LEU A 654 -34.39 -27.43 -0.50
CA LEU A 654 -33.12 -27.20 0.17
C LEU A 654 -31.94 -27.07 -0.82
N ASN A 655 -32.05 -27.73 -1.97
CA ASN A 655 -30.94 -27.82 -2.97
C ASN A 655 -31.06 -26.84 -4.13
N GLN A 656 -31.99 -25.87 -4.05
CA GLN A 656 -32.18 -24.84 -5.08
C GLN A 656 -31.95 -23.45 -4.49
N THR A 657 -31.33 -22.63 -5.28
CA THR A 657 -31.08 -21.20 -4.95
C THR A 657 -32.28 -20.33 -5.36
N GLU A 658 -33.16 -20.83 -6.27
CA GLU A 658 -34.32 -20.10 -6.75
C GLU A 658 -35.46 -21.08 -7.12
N TRP A 659 -36.70 -20.61 -6.96
CA TRP A 659 -37.91 -21.38 -7.32
C TRP A 659 -39.15 -20.46 -7.39
N ASP A 660 -40.17 -20.91 -8.11
CA ASP A 660 -41.44 -20.19 -8.15
C ASP A 660 -42.25 -20.41 -6.85
N VAL A 661 -42.90 -19.35 -6.32
CA VAL A 661 -43.79 -19.38 -5.17
C VAL A 661 -45.28 -19.19 -5.55
N ILE A 662 -45.57 -18.87 -6.77
CA ILE A 662 -46.90 -18.75 -7.34
C ILE A 662 -46.86 -19.01 -8.85
N LYS A 663 -47.87 -19.75 -9.36
CA LYS A 663 -48.08 -19.89 -10.82
C LYS A 663 -48.92 -18.71 -11.33
N LEU A 664 -48.28 -17.70 -11.91
CA LEU A 664 -48.95 -16.53 -12.43
C LEU A 664 -49.69 -16.79 -13.75
N LYS A 665 -50.83 -16.09 -13.93
CA LYS A 665 -51.49 -16.01 -15.24
C LYS A 665 -50.73 -15.08 -16.19
N PRO A 666 -50.87 -15.23 -17.52
CA PRO A 666 -50.20 -14.33 -18.47
C PRO A 666 -50.50 -12.86 -18.15
N LYS A 667 -49.48 -12.01 -18.21
CA LYS A 667 -49.51 -10.58 -17.90
C LYS A 667 -49.84 -10.19 -16.46
N ASP A 668 -49.91 -11.14 -15.52
CA ASP A 668 -50.06 -10.84 -14.09
C ASP A 668 -48.69 -10.68 -13.43
N THR A 669 -48.62 -9.92 -12.36
CA THR A 669 -47.39 -9.70 -11.57
C THR A 669 -47.68 -9.73 -10.07
N VAL A 670 -46.73 -10.27 -9.29
CA VAL A 670 -46.78 -10.15 -7.83
C VAL A 670 -46.43 -8.70 -7.48
N ILE A 671 -47.27 -8.09 -6.63
CA ILE A 671 -47.12 -6.70 -6.19
C ILE A 671 -46.64 -6.57 -4.74
N ALA A 672 -46.86 -7.58 -3.93
CA ALA A 672 -46.45 -7.63 -2.53
C ALA A 672 -46.27 -9.08 -2.05
N ALA A 673 -45.28 -9.25 -1.15
CA ALA A 673 -45.05 -10.48 -0.42
C ALA A 673 -44.69 -10.14 1.03
N THR A 674 -45.40 -10.75 1.99
CA THR A 674 -45.18 -10.49 3.42
C THR A 674 -45.56 -11.71 4.27
N VAL A 675 -45.10 -11.75 5.53
CA VAL A 675 -45.45 -12.84 6.47
C VAL A 675 -46.91 -12.80 6.84
N CYS A 676 -47.56 -13.97 6.87
CA CYS A 676 -48.94 -14.15 7.34
C CYS A 676 -49.09 -15.52 8.01
N SER A 677 -48.49 -15.71 9.16
CA SER A 677 -48.42 -16.99 9.86
C SER A 677 -49.72 -17.33 10.62
N SER A 678 -50.48 -16.33 11.11
CA SER A 678 -51.75 -16.56 11.81
C SER A 678 -52.98 -16.49 10.88
N ASP A 679 -53.95 -17.35 11.13
CA ASP A 679 -55.30 -17.33 10.51
C ASP A 679 -56.17 -16.15 10.98
N ASP A 680 -55.86 -15.58 12.15
CA ASP A 680 -56.54 -14.42 12.72
C ASP A 680 -56.11 -13.09 12.11
N ASN A 681 -55.02 -13.08 11.31
CA ASN A 681 -54.59 -11.88 10.65
C ASN A 681 -55.60 -11.35 9.63
N ALA A 682 -55.70 -10.04 9.50
CA ALA A 682 -56.46 -9.41 8.45
C ALA A 682 -55.62 -9.21 7.21
N LEU A 683 -56.12 -9.65 6.06
CA LEU A 683 -55.58 -9.40 4.73
C LEU A 683 -56.30 -8.22 4.09
N THR A 684 -55.60 -7.16 3.76
CA THR A 684 -56.17 -5.93 3.18
C THR A 684 -55.58 -5.69 1.81
N LEU A 685 -56.42 -5.59 0.79
CA LEU A 685 -56.07 -5.27 -0.58
C LEU A 685 -56.53 -3.85 -0.92
N VAL A 686 -55.68 -3.04 -1.54
CA VAL A 686 -56.04 -1.70 -2.04
C VAL A 686 -55.81 -1.64 -3.55
N THR A 687 -56.76 -1.04 -4.31
CA THR A 687 -56.68 -0.95 -5.75
C THR A 687 -56.39 0.47 -6.25
N GLN A 688 -56.00 0.62 -7.52
CA GLN A 688 -55.79 1.91 -8.18
C GLN A 688 -57.04 2.80 -8.21
N GLU A 689 -58.24 2.21 -8.32
CA GLU A 689 -59.54 2.94 -8.27
C GLU A 689 -59.95 3.26 -6.83
N ALA A 690 -59.02 3.21 -5.88
CA ALA A 690 -59.24 3.48 -4.45
C ALA A 690 -60.33 2.60 -3.83
N LYS A 691 -60.39 1.31 -4.21
CA LYS A 691 -61.19 0.29 -3.51
C LYS A 691 -60.32 -0.43 -2.47
N LEU A 692 -60.84 -0.63 -1.29
CA LEU A 692 -60.18 -1.38 -0.19
C LEU A 692 -61.06 -2.54 0.24
N LEU A 693 -60.43 -3.71 0.33
CA LEU A 693 -61.11 -4.92 0.85
C LEU A 693 -60.28 -5.56 1.94
N THR A 694 -60.86 -5.69 3.12
CA THR A 694 -60.25 -6.37 4.25
C THR A 694 -61.09 -7.65 4.60
N PHE A 695 -60.38 -8.78 4.85
CA PHE A 695 -60.96 -10.06 5.27
C PHE A 695 -59.95 -10.88 6.02
N ASP A 696 -60.45 -11.89 6.79
CA ASP A 696 -59.59 -12.73 7.61
C ASP A 696 -58.69 -13.66 6.76
N ALA A 697 -57.45 -13.90 7.20
CA ALA A 697 -56.52 -14.79 6.54
C ALA A 697 -57.00 -16.25 6.51
N ALA A 698 -57.82 -16.67 7.47
CA ALA A 698 -58.51 -17.99 7.47
C ALA A 698 -59.27 -18.28 6.18
N LYS A 699 -59.77 -17.22 5.48
CA LYS A 699 -60.45 -17.35 4.18
C LYS A 699 -59.52 -17.65 3.00
N VAL A 700 -58.22 -17.70 3.23
CA VAL A 700 -57.17 -18.01 2.24
C VAL A 700 -56.32 -19.16 2.76
N ARG A 701 -56.75 -20.38 2.53
CA ARG A 701 -56.00 -21.57 2.99
C ARG A 701 -54.60 -21.57 2.38
N PRO A 702 -53.54 -21.83 3.17
CA PRO A 702 -52.18 -21.98 2.67
C PRO A 702 -52.06 -23.06 1.58
N GLN A 703 -51.33 -22.80 0.53
CA GLN A 703 -51.12 -23.66 -0.63
C GLN A 703 -49.62 -23.96 -0.80
N GLY A 704 -49.32 -25.07 -1.44
CA GLY A 704 -47.99 -25.37 -1.89
C GLY A 704 -47.50 -24.35 -2.98
N ARG A 705 -46.20 -24.29 -3.20
CA ARG A 705 -45.54 -23.32 -4.13
C ARG A 705 -46.12 -23.32 -5.55
N ALA A 706 -46.54 -24.46 -6.09
CA ALA A 706 -47.05 -24.59 -7.46
C ALA A 706 -48.51 -24.08 -7.66
N GLY A 707 -49.20 -23.72 -6.57
CA GLY A 707 -50.58 -23.21 -6.65
C GLY A 707 -50.66 -21.80 -7.26
N GLY A 708 -51.73 -21.49 -7.97
CA GLY A 708 -51.95 -20.17 -8.60
C GLY A 708 -52.65 -19.14 -7.71
N GLY A 709 -52.92 -19.45 -6.43
CA GLY A 709 -53.75 -18.59 -5.55
C GLY A 709 -55.25 -18.62 -5.84
N ILE A 710 -55.97 -17.73 -5.21
CA ILE A 710 -57.44 -17.61 -5.35
C ILE A 710 -57.85 -16.14 -5.53
N ALA A 711 -59.05 -15.87 -6.01
CA ALA A 711 -59.59 -14.51 -6.14
C ALA A 711 -59.58 -13.79 -4.79
N GLY A 712 -58.88 -12.71 -4.64
CA GLY A 712 -58.81 -11.87 -3.42
C GLY A 712 -59.87 -10.78 -3.45
N ILE A 713 -59.87 -9.93 -4.48
CA ILE A 713 -60.81 -8.83 -4.66
C ILE A 713 -61.35 -8.84 -6.11
N LYS A 714 -62.61 -8.42 -6.25
CA LYS A 714 -63.23 -8.21 -7.58
C LYS A 714 -62.81 -6.83 -8.12
N LEU A 715 -62.13 -6.82 -9.25
CA LEU A 715 -61.59 -5.61 -9.90
C LEU A 715 -62.56 -5.12 -11.01
N GLY A 716 -62.53 -3.81 -11.27
CA GLY A 716 -63.08 -3.19 -12.47
C GLY A 716 -62.23 -3.51 -13.71
N ALA A 717 -62.70 -3.16 -14.91
CA ALA A 717 -62.07 -3.54 -16.16
C ALA A 717 -60.62 -2.98 -16.33
N GLN A 718 -60.31 -1.83 -15.73
CA GLN A 718 -59.00 -1.18 -15.78
C GLN A 718 -58.32 -0.99 -14.40
N ASP A 719 -58.88 -1.65 -13.39
CA ASP A 719 -58.40 -1.55 -12.02
C ASP A 719 -57.30 -2.61 -11.74
N ALA A 720 -56.39 -2.31 -10.84
CA ALA A 720 -55.36 -3.21 -10.42
C ALA A 720 -55.08 -3.05 -8.93
N VAL A 721 -54.69 -4.16 -8.25
CA VAL A 721 -54.23 -4.10 -6.88
C VAL A 721 -52.85 -3.49 -6.83
N ILE A 722 -52.62 -2.53 -5.92
CA ILE A 722 -51.37 -1.81 -5.75
C ILE A 722 -50.73 -1.99 -4.36
N ALA A 723 -51.50 -2.49 -3.36
CA ALA A 723 -50.98 -2.75 -2.05
C ALA A 723 -51.65 -3.99 -1.39
N LEU A 724 -50.86 -4.72 -0.62
CA LEU A 724 -51.30 -5.76 0.31
C LEU A 724 -50.81 -5.38 1.72
N GLY A 725 -51.72 -5.38 2.70
CA GLY A 725 -51.37 -5.33 4.12
C GLY A 725 -51.76 -6.61 4.82
N VAL A 726 -50.90 -7.04 5.76
CA VAL A 726 -51.20 -8.11 6.72
C VAL A 726 -51.09 -7.51 8.11
N THR A 727 -52.17 -7.57 8.90
CA THR A 727 -52.23 -6.92 10.21
C THR A 727 -52.81 -7.86 11.23
N ALA A 728 -52.23 -7.87 12.43
CA ALA A 728 -52.72 -8.63 13.55
C ALA A 728 -54.00 -7.99 14.13
N PRO A 729 -54.90 -8.78 14.73
CA PRO A 729 -56.08 -8.25 15.41
C PRO A 729 -55.70 -7.24 16.48
N GLY A 730 -56.43 -6.12 16.56
CA GLY A 730 -56.21 -5.07 17.56
C GLY A 730 -54.97 -4.21 17.36
N SER A 731 -54.21 -4.41 16.29
CA SER A 731 -53.04 -3.57 15.97
C SER A 731 -53.46 -2.15 15.55
N ALA A 732 -52.69 -1.13 15.91
CA ALA A 732 -52.87 0.25 15.44
C ALA A 732 -52.47 0.41 13.97
N ALA A 733 -53.20 -0.28 13.07
CA ALA A 733 -52.93 -0.29 11.65
C ALA A 733 -53.51 0.93 10.95
N GLU A 734 -52.78 1.46 9.98
CA GLU A 734 -53.12 2.62 9.14
C GLU A 734 -53.16 2.23 7.66
N VAL A 735 -53.99 2.93 6.95
CA VAL A 735 -54.03 2.93 5.48
C VAL A 735 -53.57 4.28 4.96
N VAL A 736 -52.48 4.28 4.23
CA VAL A 736 -51.99 5.48 3.53
C VAL A 736 -52.33 5.37 2.06
N THR A 737 -52.93 6.41 1.51
CA THR A 737 -53.26 6.52 0.07
C THR A 737 -52.71 7.80 -0.48
N VAL A 738 -52.06 7.74 -1.67
CA VAL A 738 -51.49 8.89 -2.39
C VAL A 738 -51.99 8.85 -3.81
N THR A 739 -52.52 9.95 -4.28
CA THR A 739 -53.15 10.08 -5.62
C THR A 739 -52.16 10.47 -6.69
N ASN A 740 -52.56 10.31 -7.96
CA ASN A 740 -51.83 10.78 -9.15
C ASN A 740 -52.36 12.17 -9.57
N GLY A 741 -52.03 13.24 -8.88
CA GLY A 741 -52.44 14.58 -9.32
C GLY A 741 -51.78 14.98 -10.66
N GLN A 742 -52.51 15.61 -11.54
CA GLN A 742 -51.94 16.32 -12.70
C GLN A 742 -51.22 17.58 -12.20
N ASP A 743 -50.12 17.98 -12.88
CA ASP A 743 -49.32 19.18 -12.57
C ASP A 743 -48.76 19.26 -11.13
N GLY A 744 -48.43 18.08 -10.53
CA GLY A 744 -47.84 18.01 -9.22
C GLY A 744 -48.80 18.20 -8.04
N MET A 745 -50.08 18.32 -8.29
CA MET A 745 -51.14 18.37 -7.27
C MET A 745 -51.65 16.96 -6.90
N ALA A 746 -50.85 16.15 -6.25
CA ALA A 746 -51.29 14.93 -5.65
C ALA A 746 -51.80 15.19 -4.21
N SER A 747 -52.71 14.38 -3.71
CA SER A 747 -53.11 14.41 -2.32
C SER A 747 -52.71 13.12 -1.62
N ALA A 748 -52.51 13.21 -0.30
CA ALA A 748 -52.27 12.04 0.56
C ALA A 748 -53.27 12.01 1.72
N LYS A 749 -53.62 10.80 2.13
CA LYS A 749 -54.51 10.58 3.27
C LYS A 749 -53.99 9.42 4.11
N VAL A 750 -54.03 9.58 5.43
CA VAL A 750 -53.80 8.55 6.42
C VAL A 750 -55.12 8.28 7.13
N THR A 751 -55.56 7.00 7.21
CA THR A 751 -56.83 6.60 7.84
C THR A 751 -56.61 5.38 8.70
N PRO A 752 -57.11 5.29 9.92
CA PRO A 752 -57.05 4.04 10.72
C PRO A 752 -57.74 2.89 9.98
N LEU A 753 -57.11 1.72 9.93
CA LEU A 753 -57.71 0.54 9.27
C LEU A 753 -59.01 0.13 9.89
N ALA A 754 -59.18 0.39 11.17
CA ALA A 754 -60.44 0.08 11.93
C ALA A 754 -61.70 0.77 11.37
N GLU A 755 -61.58 1.88 10.60
CA GLU A 755 -62.66 2.54 9.94
C GLU A 755 -63.23 1.74 8.73
N TYR A 756 -62.49 0.72 8.26
CA TYR A 756 -62.89 -0.05 7.09
C TYR A 756 -63.58 -1.34 7.51
N PRO A 757 -64.82 -1.61 7.10
CA PRO A 757 -65.54 -2.82 7.46
C PRO A 757 -64.90 -4.05 6.81
N GLN A 758 -64.76 -5.11 7.54
CA GLN A 758 -64.43 -6.41 6.98
C GLN A 758 -65.54 -6.93 6.10
N LYS A 759 -65.20 -7.54 4.97
CA LYS A 759 -66.18 -8.11 4.01
C LYS A 759 -65.76 -9.50 3.55
N GLY A 760 -66.65 -10.15 2.81
CA GLY A 760 -66.32 -11.43 2.19
C GLY A 760 -65.20 -11.26 1.11
N ARG A 761 -64.28 -12.24 1.05
CA ARG A 761 -63.27 -12.34 -0.01
C ARG A 761 -63.94 -12.34 -1.40
N ALA A 762 -63.25 -11.88 -2.43
CA ALA A 762 -63.68 -11.75 -3.83
C ALA A 762 -64.89 -10.79 -4.05
N THR A 763 -65.12 -9.87 -3.11
CA THR A 763 -66.07 -8.74 -3.31
C THR A 763 -65.37 -7.49 -3.81
N GLY A 764 -66.12 -6.43 -4.23
CA GLY A 764 -65.63 -5.19 -4.78
C GLY A 764 -65.01 -4.20 -3.77
N GLY A 765 -65.00 -4.55 -2.45
CA GLY A 765 -64.46 -3.68 -1.41
C GLY A 765 -65.34 -2.43 -1.11
N VAL A 766 -64.75 -1.48 -0.43
CA VAL A 766 -65.27 -0.15 -0.10
C VAL A 766 -64.38 0.96 -0.63
N ARG A 767 -64.89 2.19 -0.74
CA ARG A 767 -64.06 3.32 -1.15
C ARG A 767 -63.05 3.66 -0.07
N ALA A 768 -61.78 3.82 -0.45
CA ALA A 768 -60.69 4.17 0.42
C ALA A 768 -60.21 5.62 0.25
N HIS A 769 -60.54 6.29 -0.87
CA HIS A 769 -60.18 7.64 -1.13
C HIS A 769 -61.21 8.30 -2.09
N ARG A 770 -61.53 9.55 -1.84
CA ARG A 770 -62.29 10.39 -2.78
C ARG A 770 -61.32 11.27 -3.57
N PHE A 771 -61.29 11.09 -4.86
CA PHE A 771 -60.45 11.89 -5.77
C PHE A 771 -60.90 13.34 -5.83
N LEU A 772 -59.96 14.26 -5.76
CA LEU A 772 -60.13 15.68 -6.01
C LEU A 772 -60.13 15.97 -7.53
N THR A 773 -60.53 17.18 -7.92
CA THR A 773 -60.50 17.58 -9.29
C THR A 773 -59.03 17.50 -9.84
N GLY A 774 -58.82 16.76 -10.93
CA GLY A 774 -57.49 16.50 -11.52
C GLY A 774 -56.88 15.17 -11.08
N GLU A 775 -57.47 14.47 -10.10
CA GLU A 775 -57.03 13.14 -9.67
C GLU A 775 -57.88 12.06 -10.32
N SER A 776 -57.27 10.92 -10.70
CA SER A 776 -58.01 9.83 -11.34
C SER A 776 -57.79 8.47 -10.76
N LYS A 777 -56.66 8.26 -10.06
CA LYS A 777 -56.27 6.97 -9.47
C LYS A 777 -55.28 7.17 -8.32
N LEU A 778 -55.13 6.15 -7.51
CA LEU A 778 -54.03 6.08 -6.55
C LEU A 778 -52.70 5.77 -7.27
N ALA A 779 -51.68 6.54 -7.00
CA ALA A 779 -50.32 6.26 -7.38
C ALA A 779 -49.66 5.30 -6.43
N LEU A 780 -49.93 5.42 -5.12
CA LEU A 780 -49.38 4.60 -4.06
C LEU A 780 -50.45 4.29 -3.00
N ALA A 781 -50.34 3.11 -2.41
CA ALA A 781 -51.03 2.77 -1.19
C ALA A 781 -50.17 1.93 -0.27
N TRP A 782 -50.36 2.05 1.01
CA TRP A 782 -49.68 1.23 2.02
C TRP A 782 -50.65 0.91 3.14
N VAL A 783 -50.54 -0.31 3.68
CA VAL A 783 -51.32 -0.77 4.84
C VAL A 783 -50.42 -1.50 5.79
N GLY A 784 -50.39 -1.07 7.02
CA GLY A 784 -49.52 -1.69 8.05
C GLY A 784 -49.67 -0.99 9.38
N VAL A 785 -48.84 -1.40 10.35
CA VAL A 785 -48.85 -0.78 11.68
C VAL A 785 -48.21 0.60 11.62
N GLY A 786 -48.97 1.64 12.06
CA GLY A 786 -48.52 3.03 12.04
C GLY A 786 -47.50 3.40 13.14
N PRO A 787 -46.97 4.62 13.11
CA PRO A 787 -47.13 5.58 12.03
C PRO A 787 -46.28 5.26 10.80
N ALA A 788 -46.83 5.44 9.61
CA ALA A 788 -46.14 5.22 8.35
C ALA A 788 -45.05 6.31 8.07
N LYS A 789 -44.04 5.93 7.32
CA LYS A 789 -43.06 6.87 6.79
C LYS A 789 -43.15 7.02 5.27
N ALA A 790 -42.95 8.23 4.76
CA ALA A 790 -42.92 8.51 3.33
C ALA A 790 -41.57 9.13 2.87
N GLY A 791 -41.28 8.94 1.62
CA GLY A 791 -40.07 9.49 0.98
C GLY A 791 -40.14 9.60 -0.53
N THR A 792 -39.03 9.99 -1.14
CA THR A 792 -38.83 9.91 -2.60
C THR A 792 -38.20 8.57 -2.98
N PRO A 793 -38.28 8.13 -4.24
CA PRO A 793 -37.53 6.95 -4.70
C PRO A 793 -36.00 7.07 -4.50
N GLY A 794 -35.47 8.31 -4.45
CA GLY A 794 -34.04 8.57 -4.16
C GLY A 794 -33.68 8.62 -2.67
N GLY A 795 -34.61 8.26 -1.77
CA GLY A 795 -34.38 8.13 -0.33
C GLY A 795 -34.48 9.44 0.48
N VAL A 796 -34.97 10.51 -0.10
CA VAL A 796 -35.20 11.77 0.63
C VAL A 796 -36.52 11.68 1.40
N ALA A 797 -36.50 11.96 2.71
CA ALA A 797 -37.69 11.93 3.56
C ALA A 797 -38.79 12.91 3.14
N ARG A 798 -40.06 12.53 3.30
CA ARG A 798 -41.25 13.32 3.07
C ARG A 798 -42.20 13.20 4.26
N SER A 799 -43.00 14.22 4.50
CA SER A 799 -44.04 14.20 5.57
C SER A 799 -45.35 13.65 5.03
N LEU A 800 -46.06 12.89 5.84
CA LEU A 800 -47.44 12.51 5.62
C LEU A 800 -48.37 13.46 6.41
N PRO A 801 -49.69 13.55 6.08
CA PRO A 801 -50.65 14.25 6.90
C PRO A 801 -50.65 13.70 8.34
N THR A 802 -50.66 14.56 9.31
CA THR A 802 -50.67 14.22 10.74
C THR A 802 -52.09 13.91 11.28
N GLU A 803 -53.12 14.46 10.63
CA GLU A 803 -54.51 14.22 10.97
C GLU A 803 -55.07 13.04 10.18
N HIS A 804 -55.81 12.19 10.85
CA HIS A 804 -56.50 11.08 10.20
C HIS A 804 -57.72 11.56 9.42
N GLY A 805 -57.78 11.20 8.14
CA GLY A 805 -58.93 11.45 7.29
C GLY A 805 -59.99 10.37 7.40
N SER A 806 -61.27 10.71 7.20
CA SER A 806 -62.36 9.73 7.17
C SER A 806 -62.17 8.74 6.01
N ARG A 807 -62.74 7.52 6.18
CA ARG A 807 -62.63 6.41 5.22
C ARG A 807 -62.88 6.80 3.75
N ASP A 808 -63.96 7.51 3.50
CA ASP A 808 -64.44 7.90 2.17
C ASP A 808 -64.12 9.36 1.80
N GLY A 809 -63.37 10.07 2.63
CA GLY A 809 -62.89 11.42 2.44
C GLY A 809 -61.80 11.56 1.36
N SER A 810 -61.55 12.80 0.93
CA SER A 810 -60.42 13.14 0.09
C SER A 810 -59.12 13.28 0.91
N GLY A 811 -57.96 13.26 0.22
CA GLY A 811 -56.68 13.51 0.85
C GLY A 811 -56.38 15.01 1.04
N VAL A 812 -55.30 15.32 1.74
CA VAL A 812 -54.71 16.66 1.89
C VAL A 812 -53.76 16.88 0.72
N PRO A 813 -53.85 18.01 0.00
CA PRO A 813 -52.93 18.32 -1.07
C PRO A 813 -51.47 18.31 -0.62
N LEU A 814 -50.61 17.72 -1.40
CA LEU A 814 -49.18 17.59 -1.09
C LEU A 814 -48.39 18.78 -1.63
N THR A 815 -47.56 19.40 -0.80
CA THR A 815 -46.64 20.44 -1.23
C THR A 815 -45.38 19.87 -1.93
N GLN A 816 -45.12 18.56 -1.69
CA GLN A 816 -43.98 17.85 -2.28
C GLN A 816 -44.40 16.42 -2.63
N ALA A 817 -43.95 15.94 -3.80
CA ALA A 817 -44.28 14.59 -4.26
C ALA A 817 -43.77 13.49 -3.33
N ILE A 818 -44.65 12.53 -3.03
CA ILE A 818 -44.34 11.29 -2.32
C ILE A 818 -44.22 10.17 -3.36
N GLY A 819 -43.07 9.47 -3.36
CA GLY A 819 -42.80 8.38 -4.29
C GLY A 819 -42.79 6.98 -3.64
N VAL A 820 -42.64 6.92 -2.31
CA VAL A 820 -42.63 5.67 -1.55
C VAL A 820 -43.25 5.88 -0.17
N VAL A 821 -43.88 4.84 0.34
CA VAL A 821 -44.44 4.76 1.69
C VAL A 821 -44.07 3.40 2.27
N GLY A 822 -43.73 3.35 3.54
CA GLY A 822 -43.35 2.10 4.22
C GLY A 822 -43.50 2.17 5.72
N PRO A 823 -43.23 1.06 6.39
CA PRO A 823 -43.38 0.92 7.85
C PRO A 823 -42.37 1.82 8.61
N ASN A 824 -42.77 2.20 9.82
CA ASN A 824 -41.87 2.71 10.81
C ASN A 824 -41.15 1.56 11.53
N TYR A 825 -39.83 1.56 11.53
CA TYR A 825 -38.99 0.54 12.16
C TYR A 825 -39.29 0.37 13.67
N ALA A 826 -39.47 1.46 14.39
CA ALA A 826 -39.75 1.44 15.83
C ALA A 826 -41.04 0.69 16.18
N ALA A 827 -42.10 0.85 15.39
CA ALA A 827 -43.37 0.18 15.63
C ALA A 827 -43.28 -1.35 15.42
N ILE A 828 -42.44 -1.80 14.48
CA ILE A 828 -42.24 -3.25 14.21
C ILE A 828 -41.45 -3.92 15.36
N THR A 829 -40.45 -3.24 15.90
CA THR A 829 -39.62 -3.78 16.99
C THR A 829 -40.40 -3.88 18.33
N GLU A 830 -41.36 -3.02 18.59
CA GLU A 830 -42.24 -3.13 19.76
C GLU A 830 -43.20 -4.33 19.67
N GLN A 831 -43.73 -4.62 18.48
CA GLN A 831 -44.56 -5.79 18.28
C GLN A 831 -43.83 -7.12 18.42
N ALA A 832 -42.60 -7.20 17.91
CA ALA A 832 -41.76 -8.39 18.08
C ALA A 832 -41.38 -8.64 19.55
N LYS A 833 -41.32 -7.59 20.38
CA LYS A 833 -41.08 -7.70 21.81
C LYS A 833 -42.32 -8.23 22.56
N MET A 834 -43.50 -7.73 22.25
CA MET A 834 -44.75 -8.21 22.86
C MET A 834 -45.01 -9.69 22.54
N ALA A 835 -44.64 -10.14 21.35
CA ALA A 835 -44.69 -11.54 20.97
C ALA A 835 -43.70 -12.42 21.75
N SER A 836 -42.47 -11.98 21.95
CA SER A 836 -41.44 -12.74 22.67
C SER A 836 -41.62 -12.74 24.19
N ASP A 837 -42.23 -11.72 24.75
CA ASP A 837 -42.52 -11.63 26.19
C ASP A 837 -43.81 -12.41 26.54
N GLY A 838 -44.71 -12.63 25.57
CA GLY A 838 -45.88 -13.50 25.70
C GLY A 838 -45.53 -15.00 25.73
N GLU A 839 -44.50 -15.45 25.04
CA GLU A 839 -43.97 -16.83 25.07
C GLU A 839 -43.20 -17.19 26.36
N LYS A 840 -42.78 -16.21 27.16
CA LYS A 840 -42.10 -16.44 28.45
C LYS A 840 -43.07 -16.56 29.66
N LEU A 841 -44.35 -16.47 29.41
CA LEU A 841 -45.42 -16.56 30.45
C LEU A 841 -46.19 -17.87 30.40
N PHE A 842 -45.76 -18.87 29.60
CA PHE A 842 -46.30 -20.21 29.64
C PHE A 842 -45.22 -21.26 29.82
#